data_231cf6643f44e68b32119c2fd90ff810
#
_entry.id   231cf6643f44e68b32119c2fd90ff810
#
_cell.length_a   1.000
_cell.length_b   1.000
_cell.length_c   1.000
_cell.angle_alpha   90.00
_cell.angle_beta   90.00
_cell.angle_gamma   90.00
#
_symmetry.space_group_name_H-M   'P 1'
#
loop_
_entity.id
_entity.type
_entity.pdbx_description
1 polymer ?
#
loop_
_entity_poly.entity_id
_entity_poly.type
_entity_poly.pdbx_seq_one_letter_code
_entity_poly.pdbx_strand_id
1 'polypeptide(L)'
;MFERFTDRARRVIVLAQEEARSLQHNYIGTEHLLLGLIREGEGVAAKALASKGVELEATRKQVIEMIGKGNASSNGHIPFTSHAKQVLELSLREALQLGHSYIGTEHILLGLIREGEGVGTQVLIKMEVNLGELRSATIDMIRGNAGGDEKGELANAGGVADKTNKSGSAILDQFGRNLTAEAAAGKLDPVIGRTQEIERVMVVLSRRTKNNPVLIGEPGVGKTAVVEGLAEKINAGDVPETLKGKQVYSLDLGSMVAGSRYRGDFEERLKKVLKEIKTRGDIVLFIDEIHTIVGAGSADGALGASDMLKPMLARGELQTIGATTTDEYRKYIEKDAALERRFQPIQVHEPTIAETIEILKGLRERYENHHRVTITDSAIQAAAELSSRYIQDRRLPDKAIDLIDEAGARLRIKRLTMPPELKELEAKVAKLSAEKEQAVKDQDFEKAADMRDDLEKLQTELKDRQKAWHEGETDAKMVVDEDVIAEVVSSTTGIPVVKLTQAESKKLLNMEAELHKRIIGQNEAVSALARSIRRTRVGLKDPKRPAGSFIFAGPTGVGKTELAKTLAEFLFDDEDALIRVDMSEFSEKYAASRLFGAPPGYIGYEEGGELTEKVRRKPFSVVLFDEIEKAHPDIFNSLLQVLDDGHLTDGQGRKVDFKNTIIILTTNLGTRDIAKAANTGFNLGTNTESSYQRMKEQVSSELKQQFRPEFLNRLDDIIVFKQLTKSEVRQIVDLDVKKLDDRLFDRHMSLDLTDEAKDLLAQKGFDPLLGARPLRRVIQRDIEDAISEKILMGELTDGEHVKVDAEGEGPLGEFTFEGVPFTDAEKTGTETGDGAAAGDAADGAAAVVPAEPTAPAEPAESAHGETADGTEGENAGQSEA
;
A
#
# COMPACT_ATOMS: atom_id res chain seq x y z
N MET A 1 -14.96 0.43 24.31
CA MET A 1 -15.41 1.65 25.02
C MET A 1 -14.23 2.41 25.63
N PHE A 2 -13.31 1.73 26.33
CA PHE A 2 -12.19 2.38 27.04
C PHE A 2 -11.07 2.96 26.15
N GLU A 3 -11.02 2.63 24.87
CA GLU A 3 -10.03 3.13 23.89
C GLU A 3 -10.13 4.65 23.66
N ARG A 4 -11.33 5.21 23.83
CA ARG A 4 -11.59 6.64 23.62
C ARG A 4 -11.37 7.48 24.87
N PHE A 5 -10.99 6.87 26.02
CA PHE A 5 -10.73 7.60 27.23
C PHE A 5 -9.32 8.20 27.22
N THR A 6 -9.21 9.47 27.61
CA THR A 6 -7.88 10.09 27.86
C THR A 6 -7.18 9.37 29.02
N ASP A 7 -5.86 9.51 29.12
CA ASP A 7 -5.09 8.90 30.22
C ASP A 7 -5.56 9.39 31.59
N ARG A 8 -5.94 10.65 31.71
CA ARG A 8 -6.54 11.20 32.91
C ARG A 8 -7.90 10.57 33.24
N ALA A 9 -8.76 10.38 32.25
CA ALA A 9 -10.04 9.72 32.45
C ALA A 9 -9.88 8.24 32.83
N ARG A 10 -8.86 7.54 32.27
CA ARG A 10 -8.51 6.18 32.73
C ARG A 10 -8.02 6.17 34.15
N ARG A 11 -7.21 7.15 34.54
CA ARG A 11 -6.73 7.33 35.91
C ARG A 11 -7.87 7.54 36.90
N VAL A 12 -8.91 8.31 36.54
CA VAL A 12 -10.13 8.46 37.37
C VAL A 12 -10.77 7.11 37.66
N ILE A 13 -10.85 6.21 36.68
CA ILE A 13 -11.44 4.87 36.88
C ILE A 13 -10.61 4.04 37.87
N VAL A 14 -9.28 4.11 37.74
CA VAL A 14 -8.37 3.44 38.68
C VAL A 14 -8.53 4.01 40.09
N LEU A 15 -8.56 5.33 40.22
CA LEU A 15 -8.76 6.00 41.51
C LEU A 15 -10.14 5.70 42.11
N ALA A 16 -11.18 5.59 41.32
CA ALA A 16 -12.50 5.17 41.76
C ALA A 16 -12.50 3.72 42.30
N GLN A 17 -11.72 2.83 41.70
CA GLN A 17 -11.54 1.47 42.19
C GLN A 17 -10.77 1.43 43.53
N GLU A 18 -9.76 2.28 43.66
CA GLU A 18 -9.02 2.44 44.93
C GLU A 18 -9.91 3.00 46.05
N GLU A 19 -10.73 4.01 45.76
CA GLU A 19 -11.70 4.54 46.74
C GLU A 19 -12.75 3.49 47.15
N ALA A 20 -13.26 2.68 46.21
CA ALA A 20 -14.15 1.57 46.52
C ALA A 20 -13.48 0.53 47.45
N ARG A 21 -12.18 0.22 47.24
CA ARG A 21 -11.40 -0.65 48.15
C ARG A 21 -11.19 -0.03 49.52
N SER A 22 -10.88 1.25 49.58
CA SER A 22 -10.64 1.98 50.85
C SER A 22 -11.91 2.05 51.71
N LEU A 23 -13.09 2.09 51.07
CA LEU A 23 -14.40 2.05 51.70
C LEU A 23 -14.93 0.63 51.92
N GLN A 24 -14.14 -0.43 51.53
CA GLN A 24 -14.48 -1.84 51.63
C GLN A 24 -15.76 -2.24 50.90
N HIS A 25 -16.04 -1.59 49.78
CA HIS A 25 -17.17 -1.93 48.90
C HIS A 25 -16.75 -2.97 47.84
N ASN A 26 -17.64 -3.86 47.49
CA ASN A 26 -17.45 -4.88 46.45
C ASN A 26 -17.99 -4.47 45.08
N TYR A 27 -18.29 -3.19 44.87
CA TYR A 27 -18.76 -2.60 43.62
C TYR A 27 -18.17 -1.19 43.43
N ILE A 28 -18.11 -0.74 42.18
CA ILE A 28 -17.77 0.63 41.82
C ILE A 28 -19.07 1.35 41.43
N GLY A 29 -19.53 2.25 42.30
CA GLY A 29 -20.72 3.08 42.10
C GLY A 29 -20.39 4.47 41.60
N THR A 30 -21.43 5.32 41.43
CA THR A 30 -21.32 6.70 40.98
C THR A 30 -20.58 7.58 42.00
N GLU A 31 -20.69 7.28 43.30
CA GLU A 31 -19.96 7.90 44.41
C GLU A 31 -18.44 7.69 44.30
N HIS A 32 -18.04 6.48 43.90
CA HIS A 32 -16.62 6.20 43.72
C HIS A 32 -16.04 6.90 42.47
N LEU A 33 -16.84 7.04 41.40
CA LEU A 33 -16.47 7.85 40.25
C LEU A 33 -16.32 9.32 40.62
N LEU A 34 -17.20 9.87 41.45
CA LEU A 34 -17.12 11.22 41.95
C LEU A 34 -15.83 11.43 42.79
N LEU A 35 -15.54 10.52 43.75
CA LEU A 35 -14.30 10.58 44.55
C LEU A 35 -13.06 10.47 43.68
N GLY A 36 -13.08 9.58 42.63
CA GLY A 36 -11.99 9.47 41.65
C GLY A 36 -11.76 10.74 40.86
N LEU A 37 -12.84 11.44 40.44
CA LEU A 37 -12.76 12.73 39.74
C LEU A 37 -12.13 13.82 40.61
N ILE A 38 -12.49 13.89 41.89
CA ILE A 38 -11.94 14.89 42.83
C ILE A 38 -10.47 14.56 43.12
N ARG A 39 -10.13 13.31 43.34
CA ARG A 39 -8.78 12.84 43.69
C ARG A 39 -7.76 12.99 42.56
N GLU A 40 -8.21 12.96 41.30
CA GLU A 40 -7.35 13.18 40.12
C GLU A 40 -6.73 14.59 40.15
N GLY A 41 -7.48 15.62 40.59
CA GLY A 41 -6.97 16.94 41.00
C GLY A 41 -6.61 17.90 39.88
N GLU A 42 -6.14 17.45 38.72
CA GLU A 42 -5.62 18.31 37.65
C GLU A 42 -6.60 18.49 36.47
N GLY A 43 -7.57 17.61 36.32
CA GLY A 43 -8.53 17.61 35.23
C GLY A 43 -9.55 18.75 35.33
N VAL A 44 -10.24 19.03 34.23
CA VAL A 44 -11.30 20.03 34.15
C VAL A 44 -12.40 19.72 35.17
N ALA A 45 -12.74 18.45 35.34
CA ALA A 45 -13.76 18.03 36.33
C ALA A 45 -13.34 18.38 37.76
N ALA A 46 -12.10 18.09 38.16
CA ALA A 46 -11.59 18.41 39.49
C ALA A 46 -11.60 19.91 39.74
N LYS A 47 -11.18 20.71 38.77
CA LYS A 47 -11.22 22.21 38.87
C LYS A 47 -12.64 22.74 38.97
N ALA A 48 -13.57 22.16 38.18
CA ALA A 48 -14.98 22.55 38.25
C ALA A 48 -15.61 22.23 39.64
N LEU A 49 -15.33 21.04 40.18
CA LEU A 49 -15.79 20.63 41.52
C LEU A 49 -15.16 21.51 42.61
N ALA A 50 -13.86 21.77 42.54
CA ALA A 50 -13.17 22.65 43.50
C ALA A 50 -13.71 24.08 43.45
N SER A 51 -14.06 24.63 42.27
CA SER A 51 -14.68 25.98 42.13
C SER A 51 -16.04 26.12 42.85
N LYS A 52 -16.69 24.96 43.09
CA LYS A 52 -17.97 24.88 43.83
C LYS A 52 -17.79 24.41 45.28
N GLY A 53 -16.51 24.38 45.78
CA GLY A 53 -16.24 24.03 47.17
C GLY A 53 -16.34 22.55 47.52
N VAL A 54 -16.27 21.67 46.51
CA VAL A 54 -16.31 20.21 46.71
C VAL A 54 -14.91 19.69 46.97
N GLU A 55 -14.61 19.37 48.24
CA GLU A 55 -13.33 18.83 48.69
C GLU A 55 -13.40 17.31 48.91
N LEU A 56 -12.28 16.61 48.70
CA LEU A 56 -12.21 15.16 48.78
C LEU A 56 -12.63 14.58 50.13
N GLU A 57 -12.08 15.13 51.22
CA GLU A 57 -12.34 14.62 52.57
C GLU A 57 -13.78 14.89 53.03
N ALA A 58 -14.36 16.03 52.71
CA ALA A 58 -15.75 16.36 52.95
C ALA A 58 -16.70 15.43 52.17
N THR A 59 -16.40 15.19 50.88
CA THR A 59 -17.16 14.31 50.04
C THR A 59 -17.08 12.85 50.50
N ARG A 60 -15.87 12.39 50.87
CA ARG A 60 -15.67 11.02 51.41
C ARG A 60 -16.47 10.80 52.69
N LYS A 61 -16.46 11.77 53.62
CA LYS A 61 -17.27 11.72 54.84
C LYS A 61 -18.77 11.62 54.52
N GLN A 62 -19.24 12.42 53.57
CA GLN A 62 -20.63 12.42 53.15
C GLN A 62 -21.06 11.10 52.50
N VAL A 63 -20.16 10.48 51.68
CA VAL A 63 -20.38 9.14 51.08
C VAL A 63 -20.50 8.08 52.19
N ILE A 64 -19.59 8.09 53.21
CA ILE A 64 -19.66 7.17 54.36
C ILE A 64 -20.95 7.36 55.19
N GLU A 65 -21.39 8.57 55.34
CA GLU A 65 -22.65 8.87 56.06
C GLU A 65 -23.90 8.34 55.31
N MET A 66 -23.89 8.34 54.02
CA MET A 66 -25.03 7.91 53.19
C MET A 66 -25.10 6.39 52.98
N ILE A 67 -23.96 5.73 52.71
CA ILE A 67 -23.96 4.30 52.34
C ILE A 67 -23.18 3.43 53.33
N GLY A 68 -22.46 4.05 54.28
CA GLY A 68 -21.66 3.31 55.25
C GLY A 68 -20.33 2.80 54.70
N LYS A 69 -19.57 2.07 55.57
CA LYS A 69 -18.41 1.29 55.10
C LYS A 69 -18.84 -0.12 54.83
N GLY A 70 -18.38 -0.72 53.72
CA GLY A 70 -18.65 -2.11 53.41
C GLY A 70 -17.90 -3.10 54.30
N ASN A 71 -18.23 -4.38 54.20
CA ASN A 71 -17.62 -5.46 54.97
C ASN A 71 -16.73 -6.40 54.10
N ALA A 72 -16.46 -6.06 52.88
CA ALA A 72 -15.79 -6.95 51.93
C ALA A 72 -14.34 -6.57 51.73
N SER A 73 -13.42 -7.49 52.01
CA SER A 73 -12.02 -7.47 51.58
C SER A 73 -11.92 -8.21 50.23
N SER A 74 -12.11 -7.52 49.07
CA SER A 74 -11.99 -8.16 47.78
C SER A 74 -10.57 -7.93 47.21
N ASN A 75 -9.82 -9.00 47.01
CA ASN A 75 -8.54 -9.02 46.28
C ASN A 75 -8.72 -9.24 44.78
N GLY A 76 -9.94 -9.02 44.21
CA GLY A 76 -10.26 -9.28 42.82
C GLY A 76 -10.76 -8.04 42.05
N HIS A 77 -11.19 -8.29 40.82
CA HIS A 77 -11.84 -7.31 39.95
C HIS A 77 -13.20 -6.88 40.52
N ILE A 78 -13.35 -5.58 40.81
CA ILE A 78 -14.58 -5.01 41.37
C ILE A 78 -15.53 -4.58 40.23
N PRO A 79 -16.78 -5.09 40.14
CA PRO A 79 -17.71 -4.76 39.05
C PRO A 79 -18.33 -3.36 39.23
N PHE A 80 -18.70 -2.73 38.12
CA PHE A 80 -19.45 -1.48 38.11
C PHE A 80 -20.94 -1.72 38.38
N THR A 81 -21.55 -0.83 39.11
CA THR A 81 -23.03 -0.79 39.27
C THR A 81 -23.71 -0.41 37.95
N SER A 82 -25.02 -0.65 37.83
CA SER A 82 -25.85 -0.24 36.68
C SER A 82 -25.76 1.27 36.42
N HIS A 83 -25.85 2.07 37.50
CA HIS A 83 -25.76 3.52 37.44
C HIS A 83 -24.34 3.99 37.02
N ALA A 84 -23.28 3.38 37.53
CA ALA A 84 -21.94 3.73 37.10
C ALA A 84 -21.69 3.39 35.62
N LYS A 85 -22.19 2.27 35.10
CA LYS A 85 -22.16 1.95 33.68
C LYS A 85 -22.91 2.99 32.84
N GLN A 86 -24.08 3.40 33.30
CA GLN A 86 -24.88 4.42 32.63
C GLN A 86 -24.18 5.78 32.59
N VAL A 87 -23.49 6.18 33.67
CA VAL A 87 -22.61 7.37 33.69
C VAL A 87 -21.57 7.30 32.59
N LEU A 88 -20.87 6.16 32.44
CA LEU A 88 -19.84 5.98 31.41
C LEU A 88 -20.43 6.02 29.98
N GLU A 89 -21.64 5.51 29.77
CA GLU A 89 -22.33 5.63 28.48
C GLU A 89 -22.77 7.08 28.21
N LEU A 90 -23.28 7.77 29.21
CA LEU A 90 -23.65 9.18 29.11
C LEU A 90 -22.43 10.07 28.86
N SER A 91 -21.28 9.74 29.44
CA SER A 91 -20.02 10.46 29.19
C SER A 91 -19.63 10.42 27.71
N LEU A 92 -19.84 9.28 27.03
CA LEU A 92 -19.63 9.18 25.59
C LEU A 92 -20.61 10.08 24.82
N ARG A 93 -21.87 10.12 25.23
CA ARG A 93 -22.88 10.97 24.57
C ARG A 93 -22.59 12.47 24.77
N GLU A 94 -22.17 12.87 25.98
CA GLU A 94 -21.74 14.27 26.26
C GLU A 94 -20.50 14.65 25.45
N ALA A 95 -19.50 13.75 25.32
CA ALA A 95 -18.33 13.99 24.46
C ALA A 95 -18.74 14.22 23.00
N LEU A 96 -19.61 13.36 22.45
CA LEU A 96 -20.13 13.49 21.08
C LEU A 96 -20.96 14.75 20.89
N GLN A 97 -21.76 15.18 21.92
CA GLN A 97 -22.52 16.42 21.86
C GLN A 97 -21.65 17.67 21.88
N LEU A 98 -20.50 17.59 22.54
CA LEU A 98 -19.50 18.68 22.58
C LEU A 98 -18.54 18.64 21.39
N GLY A 99 -18.67 17.67 20.48
CA GLY A 99 -17.85 17.54 19.28
C GLY A 99 -16.46 16.94 19.54
N HIS A 100 -16.25 16.29 20.69
CA HIS A 100 -14.97 15.69 21.04
C HIS A 100 -14.90 14.23 20.61
N SER A 101 -13.75 13.83 20.03
CA SER A 101 -13.47 12.43 19.65
C SER A 101 -12.98 11.57 20.82
N TYR A 102 -12.69 12.18 21.99
CA TYR A 102 -12.17 11.55 23.20
C TYR A 102 -13.08 11.78 24.40
N ILE A 103 -12.96 10.94 25.41
CA ILE A 103 -13.69 11.07 26.69
C ILE A 103 -12.68 11.52 27.77
N GLY A 104 -12.77 12.79 28.18
CA GLY A 104 -11.98 13.37 29.27
C GLY A 104 -12.70 13.31 30.61
N THR A 105 -12.06 13.81 31.67
CA THR A 105 -12.61 13.89 33.04
C THR A 105 -13.89 14.71 33.10
N GLU A 106 -13.96 15.77 32.32
CA GLU A 106 -15.11 16.68 32.18
C GLU A 106 -16.35 15.93 31.66
N HIS A 107 -16.16 15.00 30.69
CA HIS A 107 -17.25 14.24 30.14
C HIS A 107 -17.80 13.22 31.14
N ILE A 108 -16.94 12.67 32.03
CA ILE A 108 -17.38 11.79 33.12
C ILE A 108 -18.22 12.59 34.15
N LEU A 109 -17.81 13.80 34.48
CA LEU A 109 -18.56 14.66 35.36
C LEU A 109 -19.92 15.05 34.76
N LEU A 110 -19.92 15.44 33.45
CA LEU A 110 -21.19 15.78 32.77
C LEU A 110 -22.12 14.56 32.67
N GLY A 111 -21.57 13.36 32.46
CA GLY A 111 -22.32 12.10 32.45
C GLY A 111 -22.92 11.80 33.84
N LEU A 112 -22.17 12.06 34.92
CA LEU A 112 -22.62 11.87 36.28
C LEU A 112 -23.76 12.86 36.63
N ILE A 113 -23.64 14.14 36.26
CA ILE A 113 -24.69 15.15 36.44
C ILE A 113 -25.95 14.77 35.64
N ARG A 114 -25.80 14.22 34.45
CA ARG A 114 -26.92 13.88 33.58
C ARG A 114 -27.67 12.62 34.01
N GLU A 115 -26.97 11.67 34.61
CA GLU A 115 -27.57 10.47 35.15
C GLU A 115 -28.53 10.82 36.30
N GLY A 116 -28.11 11.65 37.21
CA GLY A 116 -28.98 12.36 38.15
C GLY A 116 -29.55 11.56 39.33
N GLU A 117 -29.60 10.24 39.26
CA GLU A 117 -30.26 9.35 40.26
C GLU A 117 -29.24 8.63 41.17
N GLY A 118 -27.98 8.52 40.73
CA GLY A 118 -26.93 7.80 41.43
C GLY A 118 -26.47 8.49 42.73
N VAL A 119 -25.89 7.69 43.62
CA VAL A 119 -25.41 8.17 44.94
C VAL A 119 -24.42 9.33 44.80
N GLY A 120 -23.55 9.34 43.80
CA GLY A 120 -22.62 10.45 43.55
C GLY A 120 -23.31 11.80 43.34
N THR A 121 -24.42 11.79 42.57
CA THR A 121 -25.21 13.01 42.36
C THR A 121 -25.98 13.40 43.61
N GLN A 122 -26.50 12.45 44.39
CA GLN A 122 -27.17 12.71 45.65
C GLN A 122 -26.23 13.33 46.71
N VAL A 123 -24.98 12.90 46.75
CA VAL A 123 -23.93 13.48 47.59
C VAL A 123 -23.69 14.95 47.24
N LEU A 124 -23.60 15.28 45.94
CA LEU A 124 -23.43 16.68 45.49
C LEU A 124 -24.63 17.54 45.88
N ILE A 125 -25.84 17.05 45.78
CA ILE A 125 -27.07 17.74 46.20
C ILE A 125 -27.06 17.97 47.71
N LYS A 126 -26.64 16.96 48.49
CA LYS A 126 -26.58 17.05 49.97
C LYS A 126 -25.49 18.02 50.45
N MET A 127 -24.47 18.23 49.61
CA MET A 127 -23.42 19.27 49.79
C MET A 127 -23.86 20.65 49.29
N GLU A 128 -25.14 20.86 49.01
CA GLU A 128 -25.75 22.10 48.51
C GLU A 128 -25.19 22.60 47.19
N VAL A 129 -24.61 21.70 46.38
CA VAL A 129 -24.08 22.03 45.03
C VAL A 129 -25.20 22.08 44.01
N ASN A 130 -25.36 23.22 43.34
CA ASN A 130 -26.31 23.36 42.24
C ASN A 130 -25.75 22.66 40.96
N LEU A 131 -26.37 21.54 40.59
CA LEU A 131 -25.96 20.71 39.43
C LEU A 131 -26.01 21.50 38.12
N GLY A 132 -26.97 22.41 37.95
CA GLY A 132 -27.09 23.23 36.73
C GLY A 132 -25.92 24.23 36.61
N GLU A 133 -25.53 24.84 37.73
CA GLU A 133 -24.38 25.73 37.75
C GLU A 133 -23.05 24.97 37.58
N LEU A 134 -22.92 23.77 38.18
CA LEU A 134 -21.75 22.92 38.02
C LEU A 134 -21.61 22.47 36.55
N ARG A 135 -22.72 22.11 35.90
CA ARG A 135 -22.74 21.78 34.47
C ARG A 135 -22.29 22.96 33.61
N SER A 136 -22.85 24.16 33.87
CA SER A 136 -22.47 25.39 33.14
C SER A 136 -21.01 25.73 33.34
N ALA A 137 -20.52 25.69 34.57
CA ALA A 137 -19.10 25.94 34.90
C ALA A 137 -18.16 24.94 34.22
N THR A 138 -18.56 23.67 34.18
CA THR A 138 -17.78 22.62 33.46
C THR A 138 -17.71 22.93 31.98
N ILE A 139 -18.82 23.27 31.32
CA ILE A 139 -18.87 23.61 29.90
C ILE A 139 -18.06 24.88 29.60
N ASP A 140 -18.14 25.90 30.48
CA ASP A 140 -17.39 27.14 30.28
C ASP A 140 -15.88 26.91 30.45
N MET A 141 -15.46 26.04 31.37
CA MET A 141 -14.05 25.64 31.48
C MET A 141 -13.57 24.83 30.26
N ILE A 142 -14.39 23.98 29.66
CA ILE A 142 -14.08 23.29 28.42
C ILE A 142 -13.85 24.31 27.30
N ARG A 143 -14.75 25.29 27.17
CA ARG A 143 -14.63 26.37 26.17
C ARG A 143 -13.45 27.29 26.40
N GLY A 144 -13.08 27.51 27.66
CA GLY A 144 -11.90 28.32 28.04
C GLY A 144 -10.58 27.59 27.85
N ASN A 145 -10.56 26.26 27.95
CA ASN A 145 -9.35 25.41 27.74
C ASN A 145 -9.11 25.01 26.30
N ALA A 146 -10.00 25.25 25.36
CA ALA A 146 -9.77 25.03 23.92
C ALA A 146 -8.71 25.99 23.33
N GLY A 147 -8.04 26.78 24.15
CA GLY A 147 -7.00 27.76 23.81
C GLY A 147 -5.67 27.64 24.58
N GLY A 148 -5.33 26.47 25.15
CA GLY A 148 -4.11 26.45 25.93
C GLY A 148 -3.68 25.12 26.51
N ASP A 149 -2.86 24.39 25.76
CA ASP A 149 -1.85 23.49 26.36
C ASP A 149 -0.52 23.75 25.63
N GLU A 150 0.33 24.35 26.32
CA GLU A 150 1.77 24.58 26.38
C GLU A 150 2.12 26.06 26.65
N LYS A 151 2.40 26.35 27.92
CA LYS A 151 3.52 27.22 28.37
C LYS A 151 3.47 27.40 29.89
N GLY A 152 4.40 26.76 30.55
CA GLY A 152 4.78 27.11 31.90
C GLY A 152 5.63 28.39 31.91
N GLU A 153 5.41 29.17 32.94
CA GLU A 153 6.26 30.20 33.55
C GLU A 153 6.76 31.38 32.69
N LEU A 154 6.23 32.55 32.89
CA LEU A 154 6.97 33.61 33.60
C LEU A 154 6.09 34.86 33.85
N ALA A 155 6.31 35.43 35.05
CA ALA A 155 5.56 36.48 35.69
C ALA A 155 5.64 37.85 35.01
N ASN A 156 4.53 38.58 35.19
CA ASN A 156 4.41 39.97 35.67
C ASN A 156 5.27 41.07 35.02
N ALA A 157 4.62 41.94 34.26
CA ALA A 157 4.73 43.39 34.43
C ALA A 157 3.71 44.12 33.55
N GLY A 158 3.07 45.08 34.16
CA GLY A 158 1.96 45.83 33.68
C GLY A 158 2.20 46.70 32.45
N GLY A 159 1.08 47.11 31.86
CA GLY A 159 1.05 48.42 31.16
C GLY A 159 0.41 48.36 29.77
N VAL A 160 -0.74 49.04 29.70
CA VAL A 160 -1.29 49.80 28.58
C VAL A 160 -2.03 48.99 27.49
N ALA A 161 -3.31 49.21 27.49
CA ALA A 161 -4.24 48.84 26.42
C ALA A 161 -3.80 49.41 25.06
N ASP A 162 -3.59 48.52 24.10
CA ASP A 162 -3.70 48.85 22.68
C ASP A 162 -4.80 47.99 22.06
N LYS A 163 -5.84 48.73 21.63
CA LYS A 163 -6.97 48.23 20.90
C LYS A 163 -6.57 48.13 19.43
N THR A 164 -6.04 46.98 18.98
CA THR A 164 -6.06 46.66 17.54
C THR A 164 -5.93 45.16 17.33
N ASN A 165 -6.85 44.64 16.52
CA ASN A 165 -6.91 43.33 15.84
C ASN A 165 -7.45 42.11 16.60
N LYS A 166 -8.77 42.12 16.84
CA LYS A 166 -9.56 40.89 16.74
C LYS A 166 -10.10 40.79 15.30
N SER A 167 -9.31 40.33 14.36
CA SER A 167 -9.75 40.07 12.97
C SER A 167 -10.15 38.60 12.73
N GLY A 168 -10.66 37.91 13.73
CA GLY A 168 -11.26 36.60 13.58
C GLY A 168 -12.74 36.71 13.22
N SER A 169 -13.22 35.89 12.30
CA SER A 169 -14.62 35.79 11.93
C SER A 169 -15.25 34.63 12.67
N ALA A 170 -16.11 34.91 13.67
CA ALA A 170 -16.64 33.87 14.56
C ALA A 170 -17.40 32.72 13.87
N ILE A 171 -18.02 33.00 12.71
CA ILE A 171 -18.75 31.97 11.93
C ILE A 171 -17.82 31.29 10.93
N LEU A 172 -16.96 32.03 10.25
CA LEU A 172 -16.00 31.46 9.31
C LEU A 172 -14.97 30.58 10.02
N ASP A 173 -14.47 30.99 11.19
CA ASP A 173 -13.52 30.21 11.98
C ASP A 173 -14.13 28.89 12.52
N GLN A 174 -15.46 28.78 12.55
CA GLN A 174 -16.18 27.55 12.92
C GLN A 174 -16.23 26.52 11.79
N PHE A 175 -16.27 26.96 10.52
CA PHE A 175 -16.49 26.12 9.35
C PHE A 175 -15.34 26.19 8.34
N GLY A 176 -14.24 26.86 8.66
CA GLY A 176 -13.11 27.02 7.75
C GLY A 176 -11.83 27.38 8.46
N ARG A 177 -10.75 27.39 7.69
CA ARG A 177 -9.40 27.72 8.13
C ARG A 177 -8.95 29.04 7.47
N ASN A 178 -8.37 29.95 8.27
CA ASN A 178 -7.79 31.18 7.76
C ASN A 178 -6.34 30.94 7.28
N LEU A 179 -6.15 30.66 6.00
CA LEU A 179 -4.83 30.38 5.44
C LEU A 179 -3.85 31.55 5.58
N THR A 180 -4.34 32.80 5.48
CA THR A 180 -3.48 33.98 5.66
C THR A 180 -2.99 34.12 7.10
N ALA A 181 -3.81 33.79 8.09
CA ALA A 181 -3.40 33.77 9.50
C ALA A 181 -2.43 32.61 9.79
N GLU A 182 -2.64 31.44 9.17
CA GLU A 182 -1.71 30.31 9.26
C GLU A 182 -0.37 30.61 8.58
N ALA A 183 -0.37 31.31 7.44
CA ALA A 183 0.85 31.84 6.81
C ALA A 183 1.63 32.77 7.76
N ALA A 184 0.92 33.70 8.41
CA ALA A 184 1.55 34.62 9.38
C ALA A 184 2.11 33.88 10.60
N ALA A 185 1.51 32.75 10.97
CA ALA A 185 1.98 31.91 12.07
C ALA A 185 3.09 30.91 11.64
N GLY A 186 3.50 30.87 10.37
CA GLY A 186 4.50 29.93 9.82
C GLY A 186 4.05 28.46 9.84
N LYS A 187 2.73 28.23 9.82
CA LYS A 187 2.17 26.87 9.89
C LYS A 187 1.96 26.21 8.52
N LEU A 188 1.94 27.01 7.44
CA LEU A 188 1.79 26.50 6.08
C LEU A 188 3.10 25.90 5.58
N ASP A 189 2.97 24.89 4.69
CA ASP A 189 4.11 24.30 4.02
C ASP A 189 4.67 25.26 2.97
N PRO A 190 6.00 25.32 2.77
CA PRO A 190 6.60 26.21 1.78
C PRO A 190 6.18 25.79 0.37
N VAL A 191 5.67 26.73 -0.41
CA VAL A 191 5.20 26.47 -1.78
C VAL A 191 6.32 26.72 -2.78
N ILE A 192 6.72 25.68 -3.49
CA ILE A 192 7.84 25.70 -4.44
C ILE A 192 7.32 25.38 -5.85
N GLY A 193 7.86 26.08 -6.85
CA GLY A 193 7.62 25.75 -8.26
C GLY A 193 6.25 26.16 -8.83
N ARG A 194 5.38 26.87 -8.07
CA ARG A 194 4.01 27.24 -8.48
C ARG A 194 3.84 28.75 -8.77
N THR A 195 4.91 29.45 -9.07
CA THR A 195 4.89 30.91 -9.25
C THR A 195 3.96 31.33 -10.36
N GLN A 196 3.95 30.63 -11.50
CA GLN A 196 3.13 30.98 -12.67
C GLN A 196 1.62 30.81 -12.39
N GLU A 197 1.25 29.73 -11.72
CA GLU A 197 -0.14 29.45 -11.35
C GLU A 197 -0.63 30.49 -10.32
N ILE A 198 0.19 30.82 -9.32
CA ILE A 198 -0.16 31.83 -8.30
C ILE A 198 -0.31 33.21 -8.95
N GLU A 199 0.60 33.61 -9.84
CA GLU A 199 0.47 34.86 -10.61
C GLU A 199 -0.80 34.88 -11.45
N ARG A 200 -1.12 33.75 -12.09
CA ARG A 200 -2.35 33.64 -12.89
C ARG A 200 -3.59 33.78 -12.04
N VAL A 201 -3.61 33.18 -10.83
CA VAL A 201 -4.69 33.33 -9.84
C VAL A 201 -4.83 34.82 -9.44
N MET A 202 -3.75 35.52 -9.13
CA MET A 202 -3.75 36.92 -8.77
C MET A 202 -4.31 37.80 -9.93
N VAL A 203 -3.88 37.52 -11.15
CA VAL A 203 -4.40 38.22 -12.35
C VAL A 203 -5.90 38.01 -12.51
N VAL A 204 -6.39 36.75 -12.33
CA VAL A 204 -7.81 36.47 -12.46
C VAL A 204 -8.62 37.14 -11.35
N LEU A 205 -8.19 37.08 -10.09
CA LEU A 205 -8.84 37.73 -8.94
C LEU A 205 -8.93 39.25 -9.09
N SER A 206 -7.99 39.88 -9.83
CA SER A 206 -7.95 41.33 -10.07
C SER A 206 -8.80 41.76 -11.27
N ARG A 207 -9.42 40.85 -12.02
CA ARG A 207 -10.27 41.15 -13.19
C ARG A 207 -11.61 41.76 -12.76
N ARG A 208 -12.21 42.58 -13.63
CA ARG A 208 -13.55 43.15 -13.43
C ARG A 208 -14.66 42.11 -13.58
N THR A 209 -14.47 41.11 -14.46
CA THR A 209 -15.42 40.04 -14.78
C THR A 209 -14.68 38.75 -14.88
N LYS A 210 -15.34 37.61 -14.62
CA LYS A 210 -14.71 36.28 -14.50
C LYS A 210 -13.53 36.29 -13.51
N ASN A 211 -13.75 36.92 -12.38
CA ASN A 211 -12.74 37.13 -11.33
C ASN A 211 -12.69 35.98 -10.29
N ASN A 212 -13.28 34.84 -10.60
CA ASN A 212 -13.23 33.65 -9.76
C ASN A 212 -12.42 32.58 -10.48
N PRO A 213 -11.15 32.32 -10.08
CA PRO A 213 -10.35 31.25 -10.65
C PRO A 213 -10.85 29.87 -10.18
N VAL A 214 -10.79 28.87 -11.06
CA VAL A 214 -10.92 27.47 -10.71
C VAL A 214 -9.64 26.75 -11.10
N LEU A 215 -8.97 26.17 -10.13
CA LEU A 215 -7.79 25.33 -10.30
C LEU A 215 -8.24 23.95 -10.77
N ILE A 216 -7.84 23.57 -11.97
CA ILE A 216 -8.21 22.29 -12.59
C ILE A 216 -6.97 21.44 -12.75
N GLY A 217 -7.01 20.20 -12.33
CA GLY A 217 -5.90 19.26 -12.47
C GLY A 217 -6.20 17.94 -11.80
N GLU A 218 -5.39 16.94 -12.10
CA GLU A 218 -5.48 15.63 -11.51
C GLU A 218 -5.37 15.67 -9.97
N PRO A 219 -5.89 14.66 -9.23
CA PRO A 219 -5.67 14.55 -7.79
C PRO A 219 -4.16 14.48 -7.48
N GLY A 220 -3.73 15.13 -6.37
CA GLY A 220 -2.34 15.06 -5.92
C GLY A 220 -1.34 15.98 -6.65
N VAL A 221 -1.77 16.80 -7.63
CA VAL A 221 -0.84 17.73 -8.34
C VAL A 221 -0.52 19.01 -7.55
N GLY A 222 -1.08 19.21 -6.35
CA GLY A 222 -0.81 20.37 -5.51
C GLY A 222 -1.70 21.59 -5.77
N LYS A 223 -2.98 21.41 -6.10
CA LYS A 223 -3.95 22.52 -6.29
C LYS A 223 -4.10 23.38 -5.04
N THR A 224 -4.18 22.77 -3.86
CA THR A 224 -4.30 23.44 -2.57
C THR A 224 -3.04 24.25 -2.25
N ALA A 225 -1.86 23.73 -2.57
CA ALA A 225 -0.59 24.43 -2.39
C ALA A 225 -0.52 25.76 -3.16
N VAL A 226 -1.15 25.86 -4.35
CA VAL A 226 -1.22 27.14 -5.09
C VAL A 226 -1.96 28.21 -4.27
N VAL A 227 -3.00 27.83 -3.54
CA VAL A 227 -3.79 28.75 -2.71
C VAL A 227 -3.06 29.11 -1.42
N GLU A 228 -2.34 28.16 -0.84
CA GLU A 228 -1.47 28.38 0.31
C GLU A 228 -0.33 29.35 -0.03
N GLY A 229 0.32 29.17 -1.19
CA GLY A 229 1.32 30.11 -1.69
C GLY A 229 0.76 31.50 -2.00
N LEU A 230 -0.51 31.61 -2.44
CA LEU A 230 -1.18 32.90 -2.56
C LEU A 230 -1.36 33.56 -1.17
N ALA A 231 -1.75 32.78 -0.16
CA ALA A 231 -1.91 33.28 1.21
C ALA A 231 -0.58 33.76 1.81
N GLU A 232 0.53 33.05 1.53
CA GLU A 232 1.88 33.50 1.88
C GLU A 232 2.27 34.81 1.21
N LYS A 233 2.02 34.96 -0.09
CA LYS A 233 2.30 36.19 -0.83
C LYS A 233 1.44 37.37 -0.35
N ILE A 234 0.17 37.15 0.01
CA ILE A 234 -0.68 38.17 0.62
C ILE A 234 -0.12 38.61 1.97
N ASN A 235 0.31 37.67 2.80
CA ASN A 235 0.91 37.95 4.11
C ASN A 235 2.23 38.72 3.95
N ALA A 236 3.08 38.34 2.99
CA ALA A 236 4.33 39.04 2.66
C ALA A 236 4.11 40.43 2.01
N GLY A 237 2.90 40.73 1.57
CA GLY A 237 2.58 41.96 0.85
C GLY A 237 3.03 41.98 -0.62
N ASP A 238 3.49 40.84 -1.16
CA ASP A 238 3.93 40.67 -2.54
C ASP A 238 2.75 40.35 -3.49
N VAL A 239 1.76 41.24 -3.47
CA VAL A 239 0.53 41.12 -4.25
C VAL A 239 0.08 42.50 -4.79
N PRO A 240 -0.71 42.55 -5.88
CA PRO A 240 -1.32 43.75 -6.36
C PRO A 240 -2.15 44.47 -5.29
N GLU A 241 -2.29 45.80 -5.39
CA GLU A 241 -3.03 46.61 -4.41
C GLU A 241 -4.47 46.13 -4.17
N THR A 242 -5.10 45.51 -5.17
CA THR A 242 -6.44 44.95 -5.07
C THR A 242 -6.55 43.76 -4.14
N LEU A 243 -5.44 43.10 -3.84
CA LEU A 243 -5.36 41.92 -2.98
C LEU A 243 -4.66 42.19 -1.64
N LYS A 244 -4.07 43.41 -1.45
CA LYS A 244 -3.47 43.79 -0.19
C LYS A 244 -4.53 43.84 0.94
N GLY A 245 -4.22 43.23 2.05
CA GLY A 245 -5.14 43.19 3.22
C GLY A 245 -6.33 42.23 3.06
N LYS A 246 -6.40 41.45 1.97
CA LYS A 246 -7.37 40.36 1.82
C LYS A 246 -6.95 39.18 2.69
N GLN A 247 -7.95 38.40 3.10
CA GLN A 247 -7.76 37.15 3.84
C GLN A 247 -8.30 35.98 3.04
N VAL A 248 -7.52 34.92 2.92
CA VAL A 248 -7.93 33.68 2.24
C VAL A 248 -8.46 32.71 3.28
N TYR A 249 -9.73 32.34 3.15
CA TYR A 249 -10.38 31.33 4.00
C TYR A 249 -10.68 30.08 3.20
N SER A 250 -10.18 28.94 3.65
CA SER A 250 -10.55 27.61 3.14
C SER A 250 -11.83 27.15 3.82
N LEU A 251 -12.88 26.86 3.05
CA LEU A 251 -14.18 26.40 3.57
C LEU A 251 -14.19 24.87 3.62
N ASP A 252 -14.46 24.31 4.80
CA ASP A 252 -14.67 22.88 4.99
C ASP A 252 -16.15 22.54 4.86
N LEU A 253 -16.50 21.98 3.69
CA LEU A 253 -17.87 21.57 3.40
C LEU A 253 -18.29 20.37 4.25
N GLY A 254 -17.37 19.47 4.60
CA GLY A 254 -17.63 18.34 5.47
C GLY A 254 -18.11 18.77 6.85
N SER A 255 -17.43 19.74 7.45
CA SER A 255 -17.82 20.34 8.74
C SER A 255 -19.18 21.05 8.68
N MET A 256 -19.54 21.62 7.54
CA MET A 256 -20.85 22.26 7.36
C MET A 256 -22.01 21.27 7.29
N VAL A 257 -21.77 20.10 6.72
CA VAL A 257 -22.76 19.00 6.63
C VAL A 257 -22.81 18.18 7.93
N ALA A 258 -21.69 18.04 8.62
CA ALA A 258 -21.60 17.28 9.86
C ALA A 258 -22.55 17.84 10.94
N GLY A 259 -23.37 16.96 11.51
CA GLY A 259 -24.35 17.31 12.54
C GLY A 259 -25.61 18.04 12.05
N SER A 260 -25.80 18.23 10.73
CA SER A 260 -27.08 18.67 10.18
C SER A 260 -28.02 17.45 10.07
N ARG A 261 -29.15 17.50 10.81
CA ARG A 261 -30.19 16.45 10.72
C ARG A 261 -31.08 16.64 9.50
N TYR A 262 -31.16 17.86 9.01
CA TYR A 262 -31.99 18.25 7.88
C TYR A 262 -31.17 19.09 6.89
N ARG A 263 -31.47 18.97 5.61
CA ARG A 263 -30.85 19.72 4.53
C ARG A 263 -30.94 21.25 4.74
N GLY A 264 -32.02 21.74 5.36
CA GLY A 264 -32.19 23.15 5.70
C GLY A 264 -31.15 23.72 6.65
N ASP A 265 -30.59 22.87 7.53
CA ASP A 265 -29.54 23.31 8.49
C ASP A 265 -28.24 23.68 7.75
N PHE A 266 -27.85 22.90 6.74
CA PHE A 266 -26.69 23.20 5.89
C PHE A 266 -26.90 24.51 5.10
N GLU A 267 -28.12 24.68 4.52
CA GLU A 267 -28.45 25.91 3.78
C GLU A 267 -28.43 27.15 4.66
N GLU A 268 -28.89 27.05 5.92
CA GLU A 268 -28.86 28.15 6.85
C GLU A 268 -27.42 28.52 7.29
N ARG A 269 -26.57 27.51 7.53
CA ARG A 269 -25.13 27.71 7.83
C ARG A 269 -24.41 28.38 6.67
N LEU A 270 -24.61 27.89 5.44
CA LEU A 270 -24.04 28.49 4.25
C LEU A 270 -24.50 29.96 4.05
N LYS A 271 -25.80 30.23 4.25
CA LYS A 271 -26.32 31.62 4.21
C LYS A 271 -25.65 32.54 5.24
N LYS A 272 -25.39 32.06 6.47
CA LYS A 272 -24.69 32.83 7.50
C LYS A 272 -23.26 33.13 7.11
N VAL A 273 -22.53 32.15 6.61
CA VAL A 273 -21.15 32.29 6.08
C VAL A 273 -21.10 33.29 4.94
N LEU A 274 -21.97 33.14 3.93
CA LEU A 274 -22.03 34.05 2.79
C LEU A 274 -22.40 35.49 3.17
N LYS A 275 -23.30 35.67 4.15
CA LYS A 275 -23.66 36.99 4.68
C LYS A 275 -22.48 37.65 5.38
N GLU A 276 -21.70 36.92 6.14
CA GLU A 276 -20.52 37.41 6.80
C GLU A 276 -19.44 37.83 5.82
N ILE A 277 -19.14 37.01 4.79
CA ILE A 277 -18.20 37.33 3.71
C ILE A 277 -18.60 38.62 3.01
N LYS A 278 -19.90 38.76 2.68
CA LYS A 278 -20.42 39.97 2.07
C LYS A 278 -20.26 41.21 2.96
N THR A 279 -20.44 41.10 4.26
CA THR A 279 -20.36 42.22 5.21
C THR A 279 -18.91 42.68 5.39
N ARG A 280 -17.98 41.76 5.42
CA ARG A 280 -16.54 42.06 5.59
C ARG A 280 -15.91 42.58 4.31
N GLY A 281 -16.12 41.92 3.19
CA GLY A 281 -15.59 42.34 1.87
C GLY A 281 -14.09 42.19 1.66
N ASP A 282 -13.34 41.76 2.69
CA ASP A 282 -11.89 41.51 2.66
C ASP A 282 -11.54 40.01 2.50
N ILE A 283 -12.54 39.16 2.30
CA ILE A 283 -12.38 37.71 2.26
C ILE A 283 -12.33 37.22 0.82
N VAL A 284 -11.36 36.33 0.54
CA VAL A 284 -11.30 35.45 -0.63
C VAL A 284 -11.58 34.03 -0.16
N LEU A 285 -12.67 33.45 -0.65
CA LEU A 285 -13.10 32.14 -0.22
C LEU A 285 -12.44 31.06 -1.10
N PHE A 286 -11.73 30.11 -0.47
CA PHE A 286 -11.25 28.92 -1.15
C PHE A 286 -12.20 27.76 -0.88
N ILE A 287 -12.59 27.06 -1.94
CA ILE A 287 -13.46 25.89 -1.89
C ILE A 287 -12.76 24.76 -2.62
N ASP A 288 -12.26 23.80 -1.86
CA ASP A 288 -11.76 22.57 -2.46
C ASP A 288 -12.92 21.68 -2.88
N GLU A 289 -12.73 20.85 -3.89
CA GLU A 289 -13.78 20.02 -4.49
C GLU A 289 -15.08 20.81 -4.79
N ILE A 290 -14.95 21.97 -5.43
CA ILE A 290 -16.09 22.88 -5.69
C ILE A 290 -17.26 22.19 -6.41
N HIS A 291 -17.01 21.08 -7.10
CA HIS A 291 -18.04 20.27 -7.75
C HIS A 291 -19.06 19.69 -6.76
N THR A 292 -18.69 19.46 -5.50
CA THR A 292 -19.57 18.95 -4.45
C THR A 292 -20.71 19.92 -4.14
N ILE A 293 -20.45 21.23 -4.16
CA ILE A 293 -21.48 22.27 -4.00
C ILE A 293 -22.43 22.31 -5.18
N VAL A 294 -21.90 22.12 -6.38
CA VAL A 294 -22.67 22.20 -7.62
C VAL A 294 -23.51 20.94 -7.80
N GLY A 295 -22.97 19.76 -7.44
CA GLY A 295 -23.65 18.46 -7.53
C GLY A 295 -24.72 18.21 -6.46
N ALA A 296 -24.63 18.85 -5.32
CA ALA A 296 -25.53 18.66 -4.18
C ALA A 296 -26.98 19.17 -4.41
N GLY A 297 -27.34 19.55 -5.62
CA GLY A 297 -28.66 20.11 -5.94
C GLY A 297 -29.54 19.34 -6.92
N SER A 298 -29.12 18.18 -7.43
CA SER A 298 -29.79 17.52 -8.57
C SER A 298 -30.93 16.54 -8.25
N ALA A 299 -31.37 16.42 -7.00
CA ALA A 299 -32.57 15.66 -6.67
C ALA A 299 -33.79 16.60 -6.55
N ASP A 300 -34.85 16.29 -7.28
CA ASP A 300 -36.12 16.98 -7.44
C ASP A 300 -36.51 18.14 -6.49
N GLY A 301 -36.49 19.35 -7.03
CA GLY A 301 -37.38 20.44 -6.56
C GLY A 301 -36.87 21.35 -5.44
N ALA A 302 -35.63 21.24 -4.96
CA ALA A 302 -35.11 22.13 -3.91
C ALA A 302 -33.96 23.03 -4.44
N LEU A 303 -33.92 24.30 -4.02
CA LEU A 303 -32.82 25.24 -4.30
C LEU A 303 -31.48 24.68 -3.78
N GLY A 304 -30.56 24.33 -4.67
CA GLY A 304 -29.26 23.79 -4.31
C GLY A 304 -28.31 24.86 -3.76
N ALA A 305 -27.23 24.44 -3.09
CA ALA A 305 -26.18 25.37 -2.63
C ALA A 305 -25.61 26.24 -3.76
N SER A 306 -25.56 25.68 -4.99
CA SER A 306 -25.17 26.40 -6.21
C SER A 306 -26.07 27.62 -6.50
N ASP A 307 -27.39 27.51 -6.24
CA ASP A 307 -28.33 28.57 -6.52
C ASP A 307 -28.20 29.76 -5.57
N MET A 308 -27.64 29.53 -4.38
CA MET A 308 -27.30 30.60 -3.44
C MET A 308 -26.01 31.34 -3.83
N LEU A 309 -25.03 30.61 -4.40
CA LEU A 309 -23.76 31.19 -4.82
C LEU A 309 -23.90 31.99 -6.14
N LYS A 310 -24.71 31.49 -7.11
CA LYS A 310 -24.88 32.09 -8.43
C LYS A 310 -25.19 33.60 -8.40
N PRO A 311 -26.14 34.12 -7.55
CA PRO A 311 -26.42 35.53 -7.49
C PRO A 311 -25.28 36.39 -6.96
N MET A 312 -24.51 35.88 -5.97
CA MET A 312 -23.41 36.61 -5.37
C MET A 312 -22.19 36.65 -6.30
N LEU A 313 -21.87 35.52 -6.94
CA LEU A 313 -20.87 35.49 -8.02
C LEU A 313 -21.22 36.36 -9.20
N ALA A 314 -22.52 36.46 -9.54
CA ALA A 314 -23.02 37.30 -10.63
C ALA A 314 -22.84 38.79 -10.37
N ARG A 315 -22.99 39.21 -9.11
CA ARG A 315 -22.85 40.64 -8.70
C ARG A 315 -21.44 41.01 -8.30
N GLY A 316 -20.49 40.04 -8.27
CA GLY A 316 -19.12 40.25 -7.80
C GLY A 316 -19.01 40.52 -6.30
N GLU A 317 -20.04 40.15 -5.53
CA GLU A 317 -20.09 40.25 -4.05
C GLU A 317 -19.28 39.15 -3.35
N LEU A 318 -18.88 38.11 -4.08
CA LEU A 318 -18.09 36.99 -3.60
C LEU A 318 -16.89 36.78 -4.52
N GLN A 319 -15.69 36.77 -3.96
CA GLN A 319 -14.47 36.32 -4.62
C GLN A 319 -14.15 34.91 -4.17
N THR A 320 -14.10 33.98 -5.13
CA THR A 320 -13.94 32.56 -4.82
C THR A 320 -12.83 31.95 -5.67
N ILE A 321 -11.99 31.14 -5.04
CA ILE A 321 -11.05 30.23 -5.69
C ILE A 321 -11.65 28.85 -5.56
N GLY A 322 -11.90 28.15 -6.65
CA GLY A 322 -12.32 26.75 -6.63
C GLY A 322 -11.16 25.82 -6.98
N ALA A 323 -11.19 24.60 -6.48
CA ALA A 323 -10.32 23.51 -6.96
C ALA A 323 -11.18 22.30 -7.31
N THR A 324 -10.84 21.60 -8.40
CA THR A 324 -11.55 20.39 -8.84
C THR A 324 -10.71 19.57 -9.83
N THR A 325 -11.16 18.40 -10.21
CA THR A 325 -10.55 17.63 -11.28
C THR A 325 -11.06 18.06 -12.66
N THR A 326 -10.37 17.65 -13.71
CA THR A 326 -10.75 17.98 -15.10
C THR A 326 -12.11 17.41 -15.46
N ASP A 327 -12.39 16.17 -15.06
CA ASP A 327 -13.63 15.46 -15.40
C ASP A 327 -14.83 16.03 -14.64
N GLU A 328 -14.65 16.35 -13.37
CA GLU A 328 -15.68 16.98 -12.53
C GLU A 328 -15.98 18.40 -12.99
N TYR A 329 -14.97 19.17 -13.40
CA TYR A 329 -15.17 20.50 -14.00
C TYR A 329 -16.07 20.41 -15.23
N ARG A 330 -15.78 19.49 -16.15
CA ARG A 330 -16.59 19.27 -17.36
C ARG A 330 -18.00 18.78 -17.03
N LYS A 331 -18.12 17.90 -16.05
CA LYS A 331 -19.40 17.28 -15.67
C LYS A 331 -20.35 18.25 -14.98
N TYR A 332 -19.84 19.11 -14.09
CA TYR A 332 -20.67 19.92 -13.19
C TYR A 332 -20.61 21.43 -13.46
N ILE A 333 -19.46 22.00 -13.81
CA ILE A 333 -19.30 23.46 -13.96
C ILE A 333 -19.48 23.91 -15.41
N GLU A 334 -18.86 23.22 -16.36
CA GLU A 334 -18.94 23.57 -17.79
C GLU A 334 -20.34 23.38 -18.37
N LYS A 335 -21.12 22.43 -17.84
CA LYS A 335 -22.51 22.24 -18.25
C LYS A 335 -23.48 23.31 -17.74
N ASP A 336 -23.13 24.05 -16.69
CA ASP A 336 -23.93 25.13 -16.14
C ASP A 336 -23.44 26.46 -16.71
N ALA A 337 -24.14 26.97 -17.73
CA ALA A 337 -23.81 28.23 -18.44
C ALA A 337 -23.73 29.47 -17.51
N ALA A 338 -24.37 29.45 -16.33
CA ALA A 338 -24.30 30.51 -15.35
C ALA A 338 -22.98 30.47 -14.57
N LEU A 339 -22.48 29.31 -14.22
CA LEU A 339 -21.21 29.13 -13.53
C LEU A 339 -20.03 29.29 -14.50
N GLU A 340 -20.08 28.68 -15.68
CA GLU A 340 -19.03 28.78 -16.72
C GLU A 340 -18.67 30.25 -17.06
N ARG A 341 -19.66 31.13 -17.12
CA ARG A 341 -19.44 32.56 -17.37
C ARG A 341 -18.82 33.32 -16.21
N ARG A 342 -18.73 32.72 -15.00
CA ARG A 342 -18.26 33.38 -13.77
C ARG A 342 -16.91 32.88 -13.35
N PHE A 343 -16.61 31.62 -13.64
CA PHE A 343 -15.35 30.99 -13.33
C PHE A 343 -14.35 31.09 -14.49
N GLN A 344 -13.08 31.23 -14.14
CA GLN A 344 -11.97 31.15 -15.09
C GLN A 344 -11.10 29.93 -14.77
N PRO A 345 -11.07 28.93 -15.68
CA PRO A 345 -10.22 27.77 -15.45
C PRO A 345 -8.73 28.13 -15.51
N ILE A 346 -7.96 27.58 -14.59
CA ILE A 346 -6.51 27.62 -14.53
C ILE A 346 -6.03 26.18 -14.40
N GLN A 347 -5.29 25.73 -15.41
CA GLN A 347 -4.74 24.37 -15.41
C GLN A 347 -3.54 24.28 -14.46
N VAL A 348 -3.56 23.29 -13.56
CA VAL A 348 -2.44 22.93 -12.69
C VAL A 348 -1.90 21.61 -13.20
N HIS A 349 -0.70 21.64 -13.76
CA HIS A 349 -0.06 20.47 -14.32
C HIS A 349 0.72 19.69 -13.25
N GLU A 350 0.89 18.39 -13.49
CA GLU A 350 1.81 17.55 -12.72
C GLU A 350 3.22 18.13 -12.83
N PRO A 351 3.94 18.35 -11.72
CA PRO A 351 5.32 18.83 -11.75
C PRO A 351 6.25 17.77 -12.36
N THR A 352 7.34 18.25 -12.94
CA THR A 352 8.43 17.39 -13.40
C THR A 352 9.17 16.74 -12.23
N ILE A 353 9.95 15.69 -12.49
CA ILE A 353 10.79 15.04 -11.45
C ILE A 353 11.74 16.08 -10.81
N ALA A 354 12.34 16.97 -11.60
CA ALA A 354 13.23 18.01 -11.09
C ALA A 354 12.52 18.99 -10.15
N GLU A 355 11.34 19.49 -10.53
CA GLU A 355 10.52 20.35 -9.68
C GLU A 355 10.05 19.61 -8.41
N THR A 356 9.74 18.31 -8.52
CA THR A 356 9.36 17.49 -7.37
C THR A 356 10.50 17.36 -6.38
N ILE A 357 11.74 17.16 -6.84
CA ILE A 357 12.93 17.12 -5.97
C ILE A 357 13.08 18.43 -5.20
N GLU A 358 12.88 19.57 -5.85
CA GLU A 358 12.94 20.89 -5.17
C GLU A 358 11.81 21.04 -4.13
N ILE A 359 10.60 20.59 -4.44
CA ILE A 359 9.48 20.57 -3.49
C ILE A 359 9.83 19.71 -2.27
N LEU A 360 10.32 18.50 -2.48
CA LEU A 360 10.71 17.59 -1.39
C LEU A 360 11.83 18.17 -0.52
N LYS A 361 12.82 18.84 -1.13
CA LYS A 361 13.88 19.55 -0.38
C LYS A 361 13.29 20.64 0.53
N GLY A 362 12.30 21.37 0.06
CA GLY A 362 11.64 22.39 0.86
C GLY A 362 10.81 21.82 2.03
N LEU A 363 10.25 20.63 1.85
CA LEU A 363 9.44 19.95 2.87
C LEU A 363 10.29 19.13 3.85
N ARG A 364 11.56 18.84 3.52
CA ARG A 364 12.47 17.97 4.27
C ARG A 364 12.48 18.24 5.75
N GLU A 365 12.73 19.47 6.16
CA GLU A 365 12.90 19.86 7.57
C GLU A 365 11.67 19.51 8.41
N ARG A 366 10.47 19.67 7.83
CA ARG A 366 9.20 19.35 8.53
C ARG A 366 9.03 17.85 8.75
N TYR A 367 9.31 17.03 7.73
CA TYR A 367 9.24 15.57 7.84
C TYR A 367 10.33 15.00 8.75
N GLU A 368 11.57 15.55 8.69
CA GLU A 368 12.65 15.22 9.62
C GLU A 368 12.27 15.50 11.08
N ASN A 369 11.67 16.65 11.34
CA ASN A 369 11.23 17.02 12.68
C ASN A 369 10.04 16.16 13.16
N HIS A 370 9.10 15.82 12.26
CA HIS A 370 7.94 15.01 12.61
C HIS A 370 8.33 13.57 12.96
N HIS A 371 9.15 12.93 12.12
CA HIS A 371 9.55 11.53 12.31
C HIS A 371 10.81 11.36 13.16
N ARG A 372 11.54 12.44 13.43
CA ARG A 372 12.85 12.45 14.11
C ARG A 372 13.89 11.59 13.39
N VAL A 373 13.93 11.70 12.06
CA VAL A 373 14.87 11.04 11.15
C VAL A 373 15.68 12.09 10.39
N THR A 374 16.71 11.67 9.68
CA THR A 374 17.44 12.52 8.72
C THR A 374 17.19 11.99 7.33
N ILE A 375 16.81 12.85 6.38
CA ILE A 375 16.49 12.47 5.01
C ILE A 375 17.64 12.92 4.10
N THR A 376 18.26 11.97 3.40
CA THR A 376 19.39 12.27 2.49
C THR A 376 18.90 12.84 1.15
N ASP A 377 19.79 13.54 0.43
CA ASP A 377 19.48 14.01 -0.92
C ASP A 377 19.25 12.87 -1.90
N SER A 378 19.95 11.75 -1.72
CA SER A 378 19.73 10.53 -2.50
C SER A 378 18.34 9.93 -2.28
N ALA A 379 17.83 9.95 -1.03
CA ALA A 379 16.45 9.50 -0.73
C ALA A 379 15.40 10.39 -1.41
N ILE A 380 15.60 11.72 -1.42
CA ILE A 380 14.68 12.65 -2.10
C ILE A 380 14.66 12.38 -3.60
N GLN A 381 15.84 12.20 -4.21
CA GLN A 381 15.95 11.88 -5.62
C GLN A 381 15.28 10.53 -5.92
N ALA A 382 15.57 9.50 -5.11
CA ALA A 382 14.96 8.18 -5.25
C ALA A 382 13.44 8.24 -5.09
N ALA A 383 12.91 8.99 -4.11
CA ALA A 383 11.47 9.13 -3.92
C ALA A 383 10.78 9.74 -5.15
N ALA A 384 11.35 10.78 -5.78
CA ALA A 384 10.81 11.39 -6.98
C ALA A 384 10.89 10.47 -8.20
N GLU A 385 12.04 9.81 -8.43
CA GLU A 385 12.26 8.95 -9.59
C GLU A 385 11.49 7.63 -9.50
N LEU A 386 11.56 6.96 -8.35
CA LEU A 386 10.91 5.66 -8.14
C LEU A 386 9.38 5.80 -8.08
N SER A 387 8.84 6.83 -7.41
CA SER A 387 7.40 7.08 -7.42
C SER A 387 6.90 7.37 -8.84
N SER A 388 7.63 8.17 -9.62
CA SER A 388 7.26 8.45 -11.01
C SER A 388 7.23 7.20 -11.87
N ARG A 389 8.16 6.27 -11.63
CA ARG A 389 8.32 5.05 -12.43
C ARG A 389 7.39 3.92 -12.00
N TYR A 390 7.18 3.73 -10.70
CA TYR A 390 6.52 2.53 -10.16
C TYR A 390 5.10 2.78 -9.63
N ILE A 391 4.75 4.02 -9.24
CA ILE A 391 3.41 4.37 -8.75
C ILE A 391 2.69 5.16 -9.83
N GLN A 392 1.71 4.52 -10.51
CA GLN A 392 1.03 5.10 -11.68
C GLN A 392 -0.37 5.61 -11.39
N ASP A 393 -1.00 5.15 -10.32
CA ASP A 393 -2.35 5.51 -9.89
C ASP A 393 -2.46 6.90 -9.27
N ARG A 394 -1.32 7.48 -8.88
CA ARG A 394 -1.20 8.81 -8.26
C ARG A 394 -0.27 9.71 -9.05
N ARG A 395 -0.33 11.03 -8.77
CA ARG A 395 0.46 12.04 -9.46
C ARG A 395 1.54 12.64 -8.56
N LEU A 396 2.60 13.16 -9.17
CA LEU A 396 3.57 13.99 -8.49
C LEU A 396 2.93 15.34 -8.10
N PRO A 397 3.34 15.97 -6.97
CA PRO A 397 4.36 15.50 -6.02
C PRO A 397 3.82 14.55 -4.95
N ASP A 398 2.50 14.36 -4.83
CA ASP A 398 1.81 13.65 -3.75
C ASP A 398 2.41 12.27 -3.48
N LYS A 399 2.53 11.42 -4.52
CA LYS A 399 3.11 10.07 -4.41
C LYS A 399 4.57 10.04 -3.93
N ALA A 400 5.35 11.08 -4.21
CA ALA A 400 6.74 11.16 -3.76
C ALA A 400 6.82 11.65 -2.30
N ILE A 401 5.91 12.52 -1.89
CA ILE A 401 5.74 12.96 -0.50
C ILE A 401 5.33 11.78 0.38
N ASP A 402 4.33 11.00 -0.07
CA ASP A 402 3.87 9.79 0.64
C ASP A 402 5.00 8.79 0.88
N LEU A 403 5.90 8.58 -0.10
CA LEU A 403 7.04 7.67 0.09
C LEU A 403 7.99 8.14 1.19
N ILE A 404 8.25 9.45 1.26
CA ILE A 404 9.12 10.01 2.30
C ILE A 404 8.44 9.90 3.68
N ASP A 405 7.14 10.19 3.75
CA ASP A 405 6.35 10.11 4.97
C ASP A 405 6.28 8.66 5.48
N GLU A 406 6.00 7.70 4.60
CA GLU A 406 5.98 6.28 4.94
C GLU A 406 7.35 5.75 5.35
N ALA A 407 8.43 6.15 4.66
CA ALA A 407 9.80 5.78 5.01
C ALA A 407 10.18 6.28 6.41
N GLY A 408 9.87 7.54 6.70
CA GLY A 408 10.07 8.14 8.03
C GLY A 408 9.25 7.43 9.12
N ALA A 409 7.98 7.13 8.83
CA ALA A 409 7.10 6.42 9.74
C ALA A 409 7.60 4.99 10.03
N ARG A 410 8.04 4.24 9.03
CA ARG A 410 8.62 2.89 9.18
C ARG A 410 9.85 2.87 10.07
N LEU A 411 10.79 3.79 9.82
CA LEU A 411 11.98 3.89 10.66
C LEU A 411 11.63 4.26 12.09
N ARG A 412 10.67 5.16 12.29
CA ARG A 412 10.16 5.51 13.62
C ARG A 412 9.53 4.31 14.32
N ILE A 413 8.70 3.51 13.63
CA ILE A 413 8.09 2.31 14.19
C ILE A 413 9.16 1.26 14.50
N LYS A 414 10.12 1.04 13.60
CA LYS A 414 11.24 0.11 13.80
C LYS A 414 12.05 0.48 15.05
N ARG A 415 12.25 1.77 15.29
CA ARG A 415 12.89 2.29 16.50
C ARG A 415 12.07 2.02 17.76
N LEU A 416 10.74 2.24 17.71
CA LEU A 416 9.85 2.05 18.87
C LEU A 416 9.50 0.58 19.12
N THR A 417 9.79 -0.31 18.17
CA THR A 417 9.50 -1.74 18.30
C THR A 417 10.64 -2.41 19.05
N MET A 418 10.28 -3.02 20.17
CA MET A 418 11.23 -3.77 20.99
C MET A 418 11.94 -4.86 20.18
N PRO A 419 13.29 -4.96 20.22
CA PRO A 419 14.04 -5.99 19.52
C PRO A 419 13.55 -7.40 19.87
N PRO A 420 13.62 -8.36 18.93
CA PRO A 420 13.16 -9.73 19.16
C PRO A 420 13.85 -10.39 20.35
N GLU A 421 15.14 -10.11 20.56
CA GLU A 421 15.93 -10.61 21.70
C GLU A 421 15.36 -10.17 23.07
N LEU A 422 14.89 -8.94 23.18
CA LEU A 422 14.25 -8.43 24.39
C LEU A 422 12.88 -9.06 24.62
N LYS A 423 12.12 -9.28 23.55
CA LYS A 423 10.82 -10.00 23.61
C LYS A 423 10.99 -11.45 24.05
N GLU A 424 12.03 -12.13 23.57
CA GLU A 424 12.35 -13.50 24.00
C GLU A 424 12.75 -13.56 25.48
N LEU A 425 13.56 -12.60 25.94
CA LEU A 425 13.91 -12.50 27.36
C LEU A 425 12.67 -12.20 28.22
N GLU A 426 11.79 -11.33 27.78
CA GLU A 426 10.53 -11.01 28.47
C GLU A 426 9.62 -12.25 28.53
N ALA A 427 9.52 -13.01 27.43
CA ALA A 427 8.78 -14.27 27.40
C ALA A 427 9.39 -15.33 28.33
N LYS A 428 10.73 -15.44 28.41
CA LYS A 428 11.43 -16.35 29.32
C LYS A 428 11.18 -15.95 30.79
N VAL A 429 11.25 -14.65 31.11
CA VAL A 429 10.94 -14.13 32.44
C VAL A 429 9.49 -14.44 32.84
N ALA A 430 8.54 -14.24 31.93
CA ALA A 430 7.12 -14.51 32.14
C ALA A 430 6.89 -16.02 32.38
N LYS A 431 7.53 -16.91 31.60
CA LYS A 431 7.42 -18.34 31.70
C LYS A 431 7.99 -18.84 33.05
N LEU A 432 9.19 -18.41 33.41
CA LEU A 432 9.83 -18.80 34.65
C LEU A 432 9.07 -18.26 35.89
N SER A 433 8.45 -17.08 35.78
CA SER A 433 7.56 -16.54 36.82
C SER A 433 6.31 -17.42 37.02
N ALA A 434 5.69 -17.90 35.93
CA ALA A 434 4.53 -18.78 35.97
C ALA A 434 4.91 -20.16 36.56
N GLU A 435 6.06 -20.71 36.17
CA GLU A 435 6.58 -21.98 36.70
C GLU A 435 6.90 -21.89 38.20
N LYS A 436 7.49 -20.77 38.66
CA LYS A 436 7.72 -20.50 40.09
C LYS A 436 6.41 -20.42 40.86
N GLU A 437 5.39 -19.70 40.35
CA GLU A 437 4.07 -19.67 41.00
C GLU A 437 3.42 -21.04 41.09
N GLN A 438 3.60 -21.89 40.08
CA GLN A 438 3.10 -23.25 40.10
C GLN A 438 3.86 -24.10 41.16
N ALA A 439 5.19 -24.04 41.19
CA ALA A 439 6.02 -24.73 42.21
C ALA A 439 5.64 -24.33 43.64
N VAL A 440 5.30 -23.04 43.87
CA VAL A 440 4.79 -22.59 45.17
C VAL A 440 3.42 -23.19 45.50
N LYS A 441 2.52 -23.33 44.52
CA LYS A 441 1.22 -23.99 44.70
C LYS A 441 1.35 -25.47 44.99
N ASP A 442 2.35 -26.11 44.36
CA ASP A 442 2.64 -27.53 44.54
C ASP A 442 3.48 -27.85 45.82
N GLN A 443 3.79 -26.79 46.63
CA GLN A 443 4.57 -26.83 47.86
C GLN A 443 6.04 -27.30 47.71
N ASP A 444 6.57 -27.22 46.50
CA ASP A 444 7.97 -27.52 46.18
C ASP A 444 8.83 -26.27 46.36
N PHE A 445 9.13 -25.96 47.65
CA PHE A 445 9.81 -24.71 48.02
C PHE A 445 11.28 -24.66 47.61
N GLU A 446 11.91 -25.84 47.41
CA GLU A 446 13.33 -25.94 47.01
C GLU A 446 13.49 -25.50 45.55
N LYS A 447 12.66 -26.02 44.64
CA LYS A 447 12.60 -25.57 43.24
C LYS A 447 12.14 -24.13 43.13
N ALA A 448 11.19 -23.70 43.93
CA ALA A 448 10.72 -22.29 43.91
C ALA A 448 11.82 -21.29 44.34
N ALA A 449 12.75 -21.71 45.20
CA ALA A 449 13.89 -20.89 45.59
C ALA A 449 14.94 -20.79 44.47
N ASP A 450 15.27 -21.88 43.80
CA ASP A 450 16.21 -21.88 42.66
C ASP A 450 15.66 -21.04 41.49
N MET A 451 14.38 -21.22 41.15
CA MET A 451 13.70 -20.43 40.14
C MET A 451 13.62 -18.95 40.47
N ARG A 452 13.58 -18.59 41.76
CA ARG A 452 13.61 -17.18 42.21
C ARG A 452 14.96 -16.53 41.90
N ASP A 453 16.05 -17.20 42.16
CA ASP A 453 17.38 -16.66 41.93
C ASP A 453 17.70 -16.53 40.44
N ASP A 454 17.22 -17.45 39.63
CA ASP A 454 17.34 -17.35 38.18
C ASP A 454 16.42 -16.27 37.57
N LEU A 455 15.22 -16.11 38.13
CA LEU A 455 14.31 -15.04 37.74
C LEU A 455 14.88 -13.65 38.07
N GLU A 456 15.53 -13.46 39.21
CA GLU A 456 16.17 -12.21 39.59
C GLU A 456 17.34 -11.87 38.66
N LYS A 457 18.15 -12.86 38.25
CA LYS A 457 19.22 -12.68 37.24
C LYS A 457 18.66 -12.23 35.89
N LEU A 458 17.66 -12.96 35.39
CA LEU A 458 17.02 -12.63 34.08
C LEU A 458 16.29 -11.29 34.11
N GLN A 459 15.65 -10.91 35.21
CA GLN A 459 15.03 -9.59 35.37
C GLN A 459 16.06 -8.47 35.41
N THR A 460 17.24 -8.71 36.01
CA THR A 460 18.34 -7.74 36.04
C THR A 460 18.91 -7.57 34.62
N GLU A 461 19.17 -8.68 33.92
CA GLU A 461 19.63 -8.66 32.54
C GLU A 461 18.63 -7.95 31.61
N LEU A 462 17.33 -8.24 31.75
CA LEU A 462 16.25 -7.58 30.98
C LEU A 462 16.27 -6.07 31.24
N LYS A 463 16.35 -5.63 32.49
CA LYS A 463 16.40 -4.19 32.84
C LYS A 463 17.64 -3.51 32.28
N ASP A 464 18.79 -4.14 32.36
CA ASP A 464 20.04 -3.58 31.85
C ASP A 464 20.02 -3.48 30.32
N ARG A 465 19.50 -4.50 29.62
CA ARG A 465 19.33 -4.45 28.17
C ARG A 465 18.26 -3.46 27.74
N GLN A 466 17.13 -3.36 28.48
CA GLN A 466 16.12 -2.34 28.20
C GLN A 466 16.68 -0.93 28.39
N LYS A 467 17.49 -0.73 29.43
CA LYS A 467 18.15 0.56 29.69
C LYS A 467 19.17 0.90 28.62
N ALA A 468 20.00 -0.04 28.21
CA ALA A 468 20.94 0.12 27.10
C ALA A 468 20.24 0.42 25.79
N TRP A 469 19.10 -0.23 25.54
CA TRP A 469 18.25 0.05 24.36
C TRP A 469 17.70 1.48 24.40
N HIS A 470 17.13 1.92 25.54
CA HIS A 470 16.60 3.29 25.69
C HIS A 470 17.71 4.35 25.65
N GLU A 471 18.90 4.08 26.19
CA GLU A 471 20.04 5.00 26.15
C GLU A 471 20.65 5.08 24.73
N GLY A 472 20.68 3.97 24.00
CA GLY A 472 21.07 3.93 22.57
C GLY A 472 20.06 4.62 21.62
N GLU A 473 18.79 4.72 22.02
CA GLU A 473 17.74 5.40 21.28
C GLU A 473 17.90 6.92 21.24
N THR A 474 18.55 7.51 22.25
CA THR A 474 18.56 8.95 22.43
C THR A 474 19.51 9.67 21.46
N ASP A 475 20.52 9.00 20.89
CA ASP A 475 21.58 9.64 20.13
C ASP A 475 21.69 9.29 18.63
N ALA A 476 21.06 8.23 18.14
CA ALA A 476 21.13 7.86 16.72
C ALA A 476 19.91 8.34 15.94
N LYS A 477 20.05 9.46 15.22
CA LYS A 477 19.09 9.83 14.18
C LYS A 477 19.15 8.77 13.10
N MET A 478 18.06 8.03 12.89
CA MET A 478 17.94 7.11 11.77
C MET A 478 17.95 7.89 10.45
N VAL A 479 18.64 7.36 9.47
CA VAL A 479 18.82 7.99 8.17
C VAL A 479 17.89 7.31 7.16
N VAL A 480 17.03 8.10 6.52
CA VAL A 480 16.29 7.68 5.32
C VAL A 480 17.23 7.85 4.13
N ASP A 481 17.62 6.75 3.54
CA ASP A 481 18.47 6.68 2.35
C ASP A 481 17.68 6.12 1.14
N GLU A 482 18.34 5.96 0.02
CA GLU A 482 17.77 5.43 -1.21
C GLU A 482 17.24 4.00 -1.02
N ASP A 483 17.92 3.18 -0.22
CA ASP A 483 17.55 1.77 -0.01
C ASP A 483 16.26 1.65 0.80
N VAL A 484 16.06 2.50 1.82
CA VAL A 484 14.80 2.57 2.58
C VAL A 484 13.63 2.98 1.67
N ILE A 485 13.83 3.97 0.80
CA ILE A 485 12.79 4.37 -0.17
C ILE A 485 12.48 3.22 -1.13
N ALA A 486 13.50 2.52 -1.63
CA ALA A 486 13.29 1.36 -2.51
C ALA A 486 12.54 0.22 -1.80
N GLU A 487 12.81 -0.02 -0.51
CA GLU A 487 12.09 -0.99 0.32
C GLU A 487 10.62 -0.61 0.49
N VAL A 488 10.33 0.68 0.71
CA VAL A 488 8.96 1.19 0.81
C VAL A 488 8.23 1.00 -0.52
N VAL A 489 8.83 1.39 -1.65
CA VAL A 489 8.23 1.19 -2.98
C VAL A 489 7.99 -0.29 -3.23
N SER A 490 8.95 -1.16 -2.88
CA SER A 490 8.82 -2.61 -3.05
C SER A 490 7.65 -3.18 -2.26
N SER A 491 7.48 -2.77 -1.00
CA SER A 491 6.37 -3.27 -0.16
C SER A 491 5.00 -2.73 -0.60
N THR A 492 4.95 -1.49 -1.12
CA THR A 492 3.70 -0.86 -1.57
C THR A 492 3.24 -1.40 -2.92
N THR A 493 4.19 -1.64 -3.83
CA THR A 493 3.90 -2.09 -5.20
C THR A 493 4.02 -3.60 -5.41
N GLY A 494 4.62 -4.32 -4.45
CA GLY A 494 4.94 -5.75 -4.60
C GLY A 494 6.13 -6.02 -5.54
N ILE A 495 6.87 -4.98 -5.96
CA ILE A 495 7.95 -5.12 -6.94
C ILE A 495 9.28 -4.97 -6.22
N PRO A 496 10.22 -5.89 -6.40
CA PRO A 496 11.59 -5.71 -5.90
C PRO A 496 12.27 -4.56 -6.64
N VAL A 497 12.29 -3.37 -6.02
CA VAL A 497 12.84 -2.14 -6.61
C VAL A 497 14.31 -1.93 -6.24
N VAL A 498 14.84 -2.76 -5.35
CA VAL A 498 16.24 -2.66 -4.91
C VAL A 498 17.16 -2.69 -6.13
N LYS A 499 18.13 -1.77 -6.20
CA LYS A 499 19.19 -1.79 -7.23
C LYS A 499 19.63 -3.23 -7.44
N LEU A 500 19.83 -3.66 -8.71
CA LEU A 500 20.38 -4.98 -9.07
C LEU A 500 21.46 -5.35 -8.05
N THR A 501 21.04 -5.95 -6.96
CA THR A 501 21.97 -6.47 -5.96
C THR A 501 22.81 -7.53 -6.64
N GLN A 502 23.99 -7.82 -6.11
CA GLN A 502 24.79 -8.94 -6.61
C GLN A 502 24.00 -10.25 -6.65
N ALA A 503 23.02 -10.40 -5.75
CA ALA A 503 22.11 -11.54 -5.69
C ALA A 503 21.12 -11.56 -6.88
N GLU A 504 20.50 -10.42 -7.25
CA GLU A 504 19.60 -10.34 -8.41
C GLU A 504 20.35 -10.47 -9.74
N SER A 505 21.55 -9.92 -9.82
CA SER A 505 22.42 -10.14 -10.98
C SER A 505 22.75 -11.63 -11.15
N LYS A 506 23.01 -12.36 -10.05
CA LYS A 506 23.18 -13.81 -10.06
C LYS A 506 21.87 -14.54 -10.41
N LYS A 507 20.72 -14.10 -9.88
CA LYS A 507 19.39 -14.66 -10.21
C LYS A 507 19.15 -14.53 -11.72
N LEU A 508 19.38 -13.35 -12.32
CA LEU A 508 19.21 -13.11 -13.76
C LEU A 508 20.22 -13.90 -14.62
N LEU A 509 21.45 -14.09 -14.15
CA LEU A 509 22.44 -14.94 -14.86
C LEU A 509 22.03 -16.40 -14.86
N ASN A 510 21.43 -16.89 -13.77
CA ASN A 510 20.95 -18.25 -13.61
C ASN A 510 19.52 -18.48 -14.13
N MET A 511 18.89 -17.44 -14.75
CA MET A 511 17.50 -17.46 -15.22
C MET A 511 17.18 -18.70 -16.06
N GLU A 512 18.08 -19.10 -16.96
CA GLU A 512 17.86 -20.27 -17.81
C GLU A 512 17.73 -21.55 -16.98
N ALA A 513 18.59 -21.73 -15.99
CA ALA A 513 18.53 -22.90 -15.10
C ALA A 513 17.25 -22.92 -14.23
N GLU A 514 16.81 -21.76 -13.75
CA GLU A 514 15.56 -21.64 -12.98
C GLU A 514 14.32 -21.95 -13.85
N LEU A 515 14.27 -21.41 -15.07
CA LEU A 515 13.19 -21.70 -16.00
C LEU A 515 13.17 -23.19 -16.39
N HIS A 516 14.32 -23.84 -16.53
CA HIS A 516 14.42 -25.27 -16.84
C HIS A 516 13.98 -26.19 -15.69
N LYS A 517 13.84 -25.71 -14.47
CA LYS A 517 13.25 -26.52 -13.37
C LYS A 517 11.79 -26.92 -13.65
N ARG A 518 11.06 -26.07 -14.40
CA ARG A 518 9.64 -26.31 -14.76
C ARG A 518 9.45 -26.57 -16.26
N ILE A 519 10.32 -26.04 -17.10
CA ILE A 519 10.21 -26.16 -18.56
C ILE A 519 11.24 -27.18 -19.07
N ILE A 520 10.74 -28.33 -19.45
CA ILE A 520 11.56 -29.39 -19.99
C ILE A 520 11.80 -29.16 -21.50
N GLY A 521 13.03 -29.33 -21.93
CA GLY A 521 13.44 -29.04 -23.28
C GLY A 521 13.41 -27.56 -23.63
N GLN A 522 13.10 -27.19 -24.87
CA GLN A 522 12.91 -25.81 -25.34
C GLN A 522 14.12 -24.85 -25.09
N ASN A 523 15.34 -25.37 -25.08
CA ASN A 523 16.57 -24.63 -24.73
C ASN A 523 16.72 -23.34 -25.54
N GLU A 524 16.42 -23.36 -26.85
CA GLU A 524 16.53 -22.17 -27.70
C GLU A 524 15.51 -21.09 -27.34
N ALA A 525 14.29 -21.51 -27.01
CA ALA A 525 13.22 -20.62 -26.61
C ALA A 525 13.55 -19.93 -25.27
N VAL A 526 13.99 -20.71 -24.29
CA VAL A 526 14.39 -20.22 -22.96
C VAL A 526 15.59 -19.27 -23.06
N SER A 527 16.63 -19.64 -23.83
CA SER A 527 17.81 -18.80 -24.02
C SER A 527 17.53 -17.50 -24.77
N ALA A 528 16.65 -17.52 -25.78
CA ALA A 528 16.24 -16.30 -26.51
C ALA A 528 15.48 -15.35 -25.57
N LEU A 529 14.54 -15.88 -24.81
CA LEU A 529 13.78 -15.12 -23.82
C LEU A 529 14.70 -14.51 -22.75
N ALA A 530 15.57 -15.33 -22.15
CA ALA A 530 16.50 -14.89 -21.10
C ALA A 530 17.43 -13.78 -21.58
N ARG A 531 17.97 -13.86 -22.79
CA ARG A 531 18.79 -12.81 -23.39
C ARG A 531 18.04 -11.49 -23.56
N SER A 532 16.79 -11.55 -24.00
CA SER A 532 15.97 -10.36 -24.21
C SER A 532 15.61 -9.69 -22.87
N ILE A 533 15.23 -10.48 -21.86
CA ILE A 533 14.93 -9.97 -20.51
C ILE A 533 16.17 -9.36 -19.86
N ARG A 534 17.34 -10.02 -19.95
CA ARG A 534 18.59 -9.46 -19.44
C ARG A 534 18.92 -8.09 -20.07
N ARG A 535 18.76 -7.98 -21.41
CA ARG A 535 18.99 -6.71 -22.14
C ARG A 535 18.07 -5.59 -21.62
N THR A 536 16.80 -5.90 -21.34
CA THR A 536 15.84 -4.93 -20.81
C THR A 536 16.16 -4.51 -19.37
N ARG A 537 16.54 -5.46 -18.51
CA ARG A 537 16.87 -5.19 -17.10
C ARG A 537 18.13 -4.39 -16.92
N VAL A 538 19.10 -4.50 -17.82
CA VAL A 538 20.33 -3.68 -17.82
C VAL A 538 20.07 -2.25 -18.36
N GLY A 539 18.83 -1.94 -18.81
CA GLY A 539 18.48 -0.59 -19.26
C GLY A 539 18.90 -0.27 -20.71
N LEU A 540 19.24 -1.27 -21.52
CA LEU A 540 19.61 -1.08 -22.93
C LEU A 540 18.44 -1.03 -23.90
N LYS A 541 17.20 -1.01 -23.39
CA LYS A 541 15.96 -0.91 -24.19
C LYS A 541 15.39 0.49 -24.15
N ASP A 542 14.63 0.87 -25.18
CA ASP A 542 13.86 2.12 -25.23
C ASP A 542 12.86 2.19 -24.04
N PRO A 543 12.97 3.19 -23.17
CA PRO A 543 12.11 3.31 -21.99
C PRO A 543 10.63 3.59 -22.32
N LYS A 544 10.31 3.90 -23.59
CA LYS A 544 8.94 4.11 -24.04
C LYS A 544 8.20 2.83 -24.36
N ARG A 545 8.90 1.71 -24.61
CA ARG A 545 8.31 0.44 -25.02
C ARG A 545 8.06 -0.50 -23.82
N PRO A 546 7.16 -1.50 -23.94
CA PRO A 546 6.98 -2.54 -22.95
C PRO A 546 8.29 -3.24 -22.58
N ALA A 547 8.38 -3.79 -21.36
CA ALA A 547 9.58 -4.48 -20.86
C ALA A 547 10.01 -5.66 -21.75
N GLY A 548 9.06 -6.34 -22.39
CA GLY A 548 9.29 -7.40 -23.38
C GLY A 548 8.07 -7.57 -24.30
N SER A 549 8.30 -7.98 -25.54
CA SER A 549 7.22 -8.25 -26.50
C SER A 549 7.59 -9.43 -27.39
N PHE A 550 6.90 -10.57 -27.23
CA PHE A 550 7.27 -11.84 -27.84
C PHE A 550 6.10 -12.52 -28.54
N ILE A 551 6.37 -13.21 -29.65
CA ILE A 551 5.47 -14.24 -30.16
C ILE A 551 6.03 -15.61 -29.81
N PHE A 552 5.22 -16.43 -29.14
CA PHE A 552 5.49 -17.85 -28.89
C PHE A 552 4.74 -18.68 -29.92
N ALA A 553 5.46 -19.13 -30.92
CA ALA A 553 4.91 -19.95 -32.02
C ALA A 553 5.30 -21.42 -31.86
N GLY A 554 4.38 -22.33 -32.06
CA GLY A 554 4.68 -23.77 -31.98
C GLY A 554 3.44 -24.63 -31.80
N PRO A 555 3.58 -25.96 -31.83
CA PRO A 555 2.48 -26.90 -31.67
C PRO A 555 1.72 -26.72 -30.36
N THR A 556 0.55 -27.28 -30.24
CA THR A 556 -0.20 -27.30 -29.00
C THR A 556 0.49 -28.20 -27.97
N GLY A 557 0.45 -27.86 -26.68
CA GLY A 557 0.97 -28.73 -25.59
C GLY A 557 2.49 -28.85 -25.49
N VAL A 558 3.27 -27.90 -26.02
CA VAL A 558 4.75 -27.88 -25.95
C VAL A 558 5.30 -26.96 -24.82
N GLY A 559 4.41 -26.36 -23.99
CA GLY A 559 4.82 -25.55 -22.84
C GLY A 559 4.80 -24.04 -23.05
N LYS A 560 4.17 -23.48 -24.11
CA LYS A 560 4.11 -22.02 -24.35
C LYS A 560 3.50 -21.24 -23.20
N THR A 561 2.33 -21.64 -22.73
CA THR A 561 1.61 -21.00 -21.61
C THR A 561 2.33 -21.23 -20.28
N GLU A 562 2.95 -22.41 -20.09
CA GLU A 562 3.71 -22.73 -18.89
C GLU A 562 4.97 -21.88 -18.78
N LEU A 563 5.69 -21.63 -19.91
CA LEU A 563 6.83 -20.71 -19.91
C LEU A 563 6.42 -19.28 -19.52
N ALA A 564 5.24 -18.82 -19.96
CA ALA A 564 4.72 -17.50 -19.57
C ALA A 564 4.41 -17.43 -18.06
N LYS A 565 3.87 -18.50 -17.46
CA LYS A 565 3.61 -18.62 -16.02
C LYS A 565 4.91 -18.63 -15.21
N THR A 566 5.84 -19.49 -15.60
CA THR A 566 7.15 -19.60 -14.94
C THR A 566 7.93 -18.29 -15.03
N LEU A 567 7.77 -17.55 -16.15
CA LEU A 567 8.37 -16.21 -16.29
C LEU A 567 7.77 -15.19 -15.32
N ALA A 568 6.44 -15.20 -15.13
CA ALA A 568 5.75 -14.31 -14.19
C ALA A 568 6.23 -14.57 -12.77
N GLU A 569 6.26 -15.81 -12.35
CA GLU A 569 6.77 -16.23 -11.03
C GLU A 569 8.25 -15.86 -10.84
N PHE A 570 9.09 -16.12 -11.85
CA PHE A 570 10.52 -15.79 -11.77
C PHE A 570 10.79 -14.30 -11.62
N LEU A 571 10.03 -13.43 -12.33
CA LEU A 571 10.28 -11.99 -12.39
C LEU A 571 9.58 -11.20 -11.28
N PHE A 572 8.44 -11.69 -10.83
CA PHE A 572 7.54 -10.96 -9.92
C PHE A 572 7.28 -11.73 -8.62
N ASP A 573 7.89 -12.92 -8.46
CA ASP A 573 7.72 -13.83 -7.32
C ASP A 573 6.23 -14.15 -7.03
N ASP A 574 5.35 -13.99 -8.06
CA ASP A 574 3.90 -14.22 -8.01
C ASP A 574 3.42 -14.86 -9.34
N GLU A 575 2.86 -16.07 -9.26
CA GLU A 575 2.26 -16.73 -10.42
C GLU A 575 1.00 -16.00 -10.92
N ASP A 576 0.28 -15.32 -10.02
CA ASP A 576 -0.90 -14.51 -10.33
C ASP A 576 -0.57 -13.15 -10.99
N ALA A 577 0.71 -12.82 -11.16
CA ALA A 577 1.15 -11.70 -11.99
C ALA A 577 1.00 -11.99 -13.50
N LEU A 578 0.39 -13.13 -13.89
CA LEU A 578 0.02 -13.45 -15.26
C LEU A 578 -1.41 -13.00 -15.58
N ILE A 579 -1.55 -12.03 -16.48
CA ILE A 579 -2.84 -11.60 -17.05
C ILE A 579 -3.06 -12.40 -18.34
N ARG A 580 -3.87 -13.44 -18.29
CA ARG A 580 -4.22 -14.23 -19.47
C ARG A 580 -5.48 -13.70 -20.14
N VAL A 581 -5.43 -13.52 -21.45
CA VAL A 581 -6.55 -13.13 -22.31
C VAL A 581 -6.66 -14.14 -23.46
N ASP A 582 -7.76 -14.88 -23.55
CA ASP A 582 -8.03 -15.84 -24.61
C ASP A 582 -8.64 -15.12 -25.82
N MET A 583 -7.91 -15.06 -26.91
CA MET A 583 -8.35 -14.35 -28.12
C MET A 583 -9.51 -15.01 -28.85
N SER A 584 -9.86 -16.25 -28.50
CA SER A 584 -11.07 -16.91 -29.01
C SER A 584 -12.35 -16.18 -28.61
N GLU A 585 -12.35 -15.53 -27.44
CA GLU A 585 -13.48 -14.73 -26.94
C GLU A 585 -13.58 -13.35 -27.60
N PHE A 586 -12.52 -12.93 -28.30
CA PHE A 586 -12.35 -11.60 -28.88
C PHE A 586 -12.27 -11.63 -30.42
N SER A 587 -12.96 -12.58 -31.04
CA SER A 587 -13.04 -12.71 -32.51
C SER A 587 -14.00 -11.72 -33.15
N GLU A 588 -14.97 -11.18 -32.43
CA GLU A 588 -15.98 -10.24 -32.94
C GLU A 588 -15.57 -8.79 -32.68
N LYS A 589 -16.07 -7.86 -33.55
CA LYS A 589 -15.74 -6.44 -33.44
C LYS A 589 -16.14 -5.81 -32.11
N TYR A 590 -17.28 -6.21 -31.53
CA TYR A 590 -17.72 -5.69 -30.24
C TYR A 590 -16.87 -6.19 -29.06
N ALA A 591 -16.26 -7.33 -29.22
CA ALA A 591 -15.38 -7.88 -28.18
C ALA A 591 -14.10 -7.05 -27.97
N ALA A 592 -13.58 -6.42 -29.03
CA ALA A 592 -12.45 -5.48 -28.93
C ALA A 592 -12.75 -4.29 -28.00
N SER A 593 -14.00 -3.76 -28.04
CA SER A 593 -14.44 -2.68 -27.16
C SER A 593 -14.51 -3.14 -25.68
N ARG A 594 -14.86 -4.40 -25.41
CA ARG A 594 -14.84 -4.96 -24.06
C ARG A 594 -13.41 -5.05 -23.50
N LEU A 595 -12.43 -5.34 -24.38
CA LEU A 595 -11.04 -5.47 -23.96
C LEU A 595 -10.39 -4.14 -23.56
N PHE A 596 -10.64 -3.09 -24.35
CA PHE A 596 -9.98 -1.78 -24.22
C PHE A 596 -10.91 -0.66 -23.68
N GLY A 597 -12.19 -0.93 -23.51
CA GLY A 597 -13.23 0.02 -23.12
C GLY A 597 -14.10 0.49 -24.27
N ALA A 598 -15.40 0.62 -24.02
CA ALA A 598 -16.37 1.05 -25.00
C ALA A 598 -16.27 2.59 -25.21
N PRO A 599 -16.49 3.09 -26.47
CA PRO A 599 -16.58 4.52 -26.73
C PRO A 599 -17.77 5.16 -26.00
N PRO A 600 -17.75 6.49 -25.76
CA PRO A 600 -18.85 7.21 -25.13
C PRO A 600 -20.18 6.96 -25.85
N GLY A 601 -21.22 6.60 -25.08
CA GLY A 601 -22.57 6.33 -25.59
C GLY A 601 -22.88 4.86 -25.93
N TYR A 602 -21.94 3.96 -25.75
CA TYR A 602 -22.16 2.51 -25.89
C TYR A 602 -22.32 1.84 -24.51
N ILE A 603 -23.03 0.70 -24.49
CA ILE A 603 -23.21 -0.13 -23.28
C ILE A 603 -21.83 -0.61 -22.81
N GLY A 604 -21.54 -0.46 -21.50
CA GLY A 604 -20.25 -0.83 -20.91
C GLY A 604 -19.21 0.30 -20.86
N TYR A 605 -19.57 1.54 -21.21
CA TYR A 605 -18.66 2.68 -21.11
C TYR A 605 -18.18 2.97 -19.67
N GLU A 606 -19.05 2.76 -18.67
CA GLU A 606 -18.72 3.02 -17.27
C GLU A 606 -17.84 1.93 -16.62
N GLU A 607 -17.83 0.72 -17.19
CA GLU A 607 -17.11 -0.44 -16.64
C GLU A 607 -15.60 -0.44 -16.94
N GLY A 608 -15.14 0.41 -17.89
CA GLY A 608 -13.75 0.39 -18.35
C GLY A 608 -13.43 -0.83 -19.22
N GLY A 609 -12.20 -0.94 -19.72
CA GLY A 609 -11.74 -2.12 -20.48
C GLY A 609 -11.17 -3.20 -19.56
N GLU A 610 -11.50 -4.46 -19.86
CA GLU A 610 -11.08 -5.61 -19.04
C GLU A 610 -9.55 -5.71 -18.91
N LEU A 611 -8.83 -5.54 -20.02
CA LEU A 611 -7.36 -5.56 -20.02
C LEU A 611 -6.78 -4.31 -19.36
N THR A 612 -7.30 -3.15 -19.70
CA THR A 612 -6.79 -1.86 -19.19
C THR A 612 -6.95 -1.75 -17.69
N GLU A 613 -8.06 -2.22 -17.12
CA GLU A 613 -8.27 -2.27 -15.67
C GLU A 613 -7.36 -3.29 -14.97
N LYS A 614 -7.17 -4.49 -15.55
CA LYS A 614 -6.25 -5.50 -14.98
C LYS A 614 -4.81 -4.99 -14.95
N VAL A 615 -4.33 -4.37 -16.05
CA VAL A 615 -2.97 -3.82 -16.12
C VAL A 615 -2.81 -2.61 -15.21
N ARG A 616 -3.83 -1.75 -15.09
CA ARG A 616 -3.81 -0.62 -14.15
C ARG A 616 -3.65 -1.07 -12.70
N ARG A 617 -4.31 -2.19 -12.33
CA ARG A 617 -4.20 -2.77 -10.98
C ARG A 617 -2.90 -3.53 -10.75
N LYS A 618 -2.37 -4.20 -11.80
CA LYS A 618 -1.12 -4.96 -11.77
C LYS A 618 -0.19 -4.47 -12.91
N PRO A 619 0.46 -3.31 -12.77
CA PRO A 619 1.30 -2.73 -13.83
C PRO A 619 2.57 -3.53 -14.11
N PHE A 620 2.97 -4.38 -13.17
CA PHE A 620 4.08 -5.32 -13.32
C PHE A 620 3.50 -6.72 -13.49
N SER A 621 3.30 -7.10 -14.73
CA SER A 621 2.66 -8.37 -15.07
C SER A 621 3.15 -8.89 -16.42
N VAL A 622 2.96 -10.19 -16.60
CA VAL A 622 3.07 -10.82 -17.93
C VAL A 622 1.67 -10.84 -18.54
N VAL A 623 1.48 -10.15 -19.64
CA VAL A 623 0.21 -10.15 -20.40
C VAL A 623 0.30 -11.19 -21.49
N LEU A 624 -0.46 -12.27 -21.35
CA LEU A 624 -0.50 -13.37 -22.29
C LEU A 624 -1.76 -13.29 -23.16
N PHE A 625 -1.60 -13.03 -24.44
CA PHE A 625 -2.64 -13.17 -25.46
C PHE A 625 -2.58 -14.56 -26.06
N ASP A 626 -3.50 -15.43 -25.64
CA ASP A 626 -3.51 -16.82 -26.10
C ASP A 626 -4.30 -16.95 -27.42
N GLU A 627 -3.77 -17.72 -28.37
CA GLU A 627 -4.34 -17.96 -29.72
C GLU A 627 -4.59 -16.64 -30.51
N ILE A 628 -3.56 -15.81 -30.60
CA ILE A 628 -3.64 -14.47 -31.22
C ILE A 628 -4.18 -14.46 -32.67
N GLU A 629 -4.04 -15.56 -33.40
CA GLU A 629 -4.58 -15.71 -34.77
C GLU A 629 -6.10 -15.64 -34.83
N LYS A 630 -6.81 -15.82 -33.73
CA LYS A 630 -8.27 -15.76 -33.66
C LYS A 630 -8.80 -14.34 -33.35
N ALA A 631 -7.92 -13.43 -32.97
CA ALA A 631 -8.29 -12.06 -32.59
C ALA A 631 -8.84 -11.24 -33.76
N HIS A 632 -9.82 -10.36 -33.48
CA HIS A 632 -10.32 -9.42 -34.50
C HIS A 632 -9.19 -8.45 -34.93
N PRO A 633 -9.12 -8.05 -36.21
CA PRO A 633 -8.07 -7.16 -36.73
C PRO A 633 -7.91 -5.83 -35.99
N ASP A 634 -8.97 -5.28 -35.43
CA ASP A 634 -8.94 -4.02 -34.69
C ASP A 634 -8.09 -4.10 -33.40
N ILE A 635 -7.93 -5.31 -32.81
CA ILE A 635 -7.10 -5.56 -31.64
C ILE A 635 -5.63 -5.30 -31.96
N PHE A 636 -5.17 -5.70 -33.16
CA PHE A 636 -3.79 -5.45 -33.59
C PHE A 636 -3.48 -3.97 -33.70
N ASN A 637 -4.45 -3.14 -34.12
CA ASN A 637 -4.26 -1.69 -34.21
C ASN A 637 -4.05 -1.05 -32.82
N SER A 638 -4.79 -1.53 -31.82
CA SER A 638 -4.62 -1.08 -30.41
C SER A 638 -3.30 -1.59 -29.81
N LEU A 639 -2.92 -2.85 -30.11
CA LEU A 639 -1.64 -3.39 -29.68
C LEU A 639 -0.44 -2.68 -30.30
N LEU A 640 -0.54 -2.15 -31.53
CA LEU A 640 0.51 -1.33 -32.14
C LEU A 640 0.83 -0.11 -31.27
N GLN A 641 -0.19 0.57 -30.73
CA GLN A 641 0.01 1.70 -29.82
C GLN A 641 0.76 1.26 -28.55
N VAL A 642 0.38 0.11 -28.00
CA VAL A 642 1.07 -0.44 -26.80
C VAL A 642 2.53 -0.77 -27.11
N LEU A 643 2.82 -1.39 -28.24
CA LEU A 643 4.17 -1.82 -28.63
C LEU A 643 5.09 -0.65 -28.99
N ASP A 644 4.54 0.48 -29.49
CA ASP A 644 5.33 1.67 -29.86
C ASP A 644 5.52 2.64 -28.72
N ASP A 645 4.39 3.03 -28.09
CA ASP A 645 4.35 4.12 -27.10
C ASP A 645 4.34 3.60 -25.65
N GLY A 646 4.21 2.28 -25.46
CA GLY A 646 4.11 1.63 -24.15
C GLY A 646 2.89 2.07 -23.34
N HIS A 647 1.88 2.66 -23.95
CA HIS A 647 0.64 3.02 -23.28
C HIS A 647 -0.58 2.81 -24.18
N LEU A 648 -1.73 2.69 -23.56
CA LEU A 648 -3.01 2.61 -24.26
C LEU A 648 -3.99 3.58 -23.62
N THR A 649 -4.76 4.29 -24.46
CA THR A 649 -5.85 5.14 -23.99
C THR A 649 -7.13 4.33 -23.95
N ASP A 650 -7.75 4.18 -22.77
CA ASP A 650 -9.01 3.45 -22.60
C ASP A 650 -10.20 4.22 -23.18
N GLY A 651 -11.37 3.60 -23.23
CA GLY A 651 -12.61 4.22 -23.71
C GLY A 651 -13.03 5.46 -22.91
N GLN A 652 -12.54 5.61 -21.67
CA GLN A 652 -12.80 6.77 -20.80
C GLN A 652 -11.77 7.91 -20.99
N GLY A 653 -10.80 7.73 -21.89
CA GLY A 653 -9.74 8.72 -22.14
C GLY A 653 -8.56 8.66 -21.19
N ARG A 654 -8.50 7.66 -20.28
CA ARG A 654 -7.39 7.47 -19.34
C ARG A 654 -6.24 6.74 -20.03
N LYS A 655 -5.02 7.19 -19.78
CA LYS A 655 -3.81 6.51 -20.28
C LYS A 655 -3.40 5.43 -19.31
N VAL A 656 -3.35 4.19 -19.79
CA VAL A 656 -2.85 3.00 -19.06
C VAL A 656 -1.45 2.66 -19.55
N ASP A 657 -0.50 2.56 -18.65
CA ASP A 657 0.91 2.33 -18.96
C ASP A 657 1.23 0.83 -18.98
N PHE A 658 1.86 0.39 -20.07
CA PHE A 658 2.32 -0.98 -20.33
C PHE A 658 3.85 -1.11 -20.33
N LYS A 659 4.60 -0.05 -19.97
CA LYS A 659 6.07 -0.06 -20.07
C LYS A 659 6.72 -1.10 -19.19
N ASN A 660 6.08 -1.41 -18.05
CA ASN A 660 6.57 -2.39 -17.10
C ASN A 660 5.97 -3.79 -17.32
N THR A 661 5.12 -3.99 -18.34
CA THR A 661 4.55 -5.28 -18.67
C THR A 661 5.42 -6.04 -19.68
N ILE A 662 5.32 -7.37 -19.65
CA ILE A 662 5.87 -8.24 -20.68
C ILE A 662 4.70 -8.79 -21.48
N ILE A 663 4.70 -8.52 -22.78
CA ILE A 663 3.64 -8.95 -23.70
C ILE A 663 4.05 -10.24 -24.39
N ILE A 664 3.27 -11.27 -24.23
CA ILE A 664 3.47 -12.57 -24.86
C ILE A 664 2.22 -12.91 -25.70
N LEU A 665 2.44 -13.21 -26.96
CA LEU A 665 1.40 -13.61 -27.91
C LEU A 665 1.63 -15.07 -28.25
N THR A 666 0.68 -15.99 -28.02
CA THR A 666 0.83 -17.38 -28.42
C THR A 666 0.11 -17.65 -29.75
N THR A 667 0.70 -18.48 -30.57
CA THR A 667 0.11 -18.93 -31.83
C THR A 667 0.47 -20.37 -32.16
N ASN A 668 -0.39 -21.03 -32.93
CA ASN A 668 -0.13 -22.37 -33.45
C ASN A 668 -0.01 -22.38 -35.00
N LEU A 669 0.08 -21.20 -35.62
CA LEU A 669 0.28 -21.04 -37.06
C LEU A 669 1.58 -21.72 -37.54
N GLY A 670 1.56 -22.27 -38.72
CA GLY A 670 2.72 -22.92 -39.36
C GLY A 670 3.08 -24.30 -38.85
N THR A 671 2.42 -24.80 -37.80
CA THR A 671 2.76 -26.06 -37.16
C THR A 671 1.77 -27.20 -37.46
N ARG A 672 0.53 -26.86 -37.85
CA ARG A 672 -0.52 -27.87 -38.18
C ARG A 672 -0.20 -28.73 -39.39
N ASP A 673 0.41 -28.16 -40.41
CA ASP A 673 0.72 -28.89 -41.65
C ASP A 673 1.99 -29.71 -41.49
N ILE A 674 2.93 -29.33 -40.65
CA ILE A 674 4.11 -30.15 -40.34
C ILE A 674 3.70 -31.42 -39.57
N ALA A 675 2.76 -31.31 -38.64
CA ALA A 675 2.25 -32.48 -37.92
C ALA A 675 1.49 -33.45 -38.84
N LYS A 676 0.79 -32.94 -39.85
CA LYS A 676 0.13 -33.78 -40.89
C LYS A 676 1.13 -34.45 -41.82
N ALA A 677 2.21 -33.76 -42.22
CA ALA A 677 3.25 -34.31 -43.10
C ALA A 677 4.07 -35.43 -42.42
N ALA A 678 4.28 -35.33 -41.10
CA ALA A 678 4.93 -36.38 -40.30
C ALA A 678 4.10 -37.69 -40.29
N ASN A 679 2.76 -37.59 -40.31
CA ASN A 679 1.85 -38.75 -40.33
C ASN A 679 1.68 -39.40 -41.72
N THR A 680 2.11 -38.73 -42.82
CA THR A 680 1.98 -39.27 -44.18
C THR A 680 3.21 -40.04 -44.65
N GLY A 681 4.14 -40.40 -43.74
CA GLY A 681 5.20 -41.40 -44.09
C GLY A 681 6.33 -40.89 -44.99
N PHE A 682 6.43 -39.62 -45.30
CA PHE A 682 7.62 -39.05 -45.91
C PHE A 682 8.76 -39.02 -44.87
N ASN A 683 9.73 -39.91 -45.00
CA ASN A 683 10.99 -39.92 -44.23
C ASN A 683 11.71 -38.58 -44.40
N LEU A 684 11.41 -37.62 -43.56
CA LEU A 684 12.23 -36.46 -43.33
C LEU A 684 13.44 -36.96 -42.50
N GLY A 685 14.60 -36.94 -43.16
CA GLY A 685 15.84 -37.51 -42.66
C GLY A 685 16.12 -37.15 -41.19
N THR A 686 16.87 -38.04 -40.54
CA THR A 686 17.25 -38.12 -39.11
C THR A 686 17.98 -36.92 -38.52
N ASN A 687 17.88 -35.71 -39.09
CA ASN A 687 18.56 -34.51 -38.62
C ASN A 687 17.51 -33.53 -38.01
N THR A 688 17.33 -33.62 -36.70
CA THR A 688 16.41 -32.78 -35.87
C THR A 688 16.64 -31.28 -36.08
N GLU A 689 17.86 -30.87 -36.37
CA GLU A 689 18.24 -29.45 -36.54
C GLU A 689 17.76 -28.88 -37.91
N SER A 690 17.83 -29.66 -38.97
CA SER A 690 17.28 -29.27 -40.27
C SER A 690 15.75 -29.19 -40.30
N SER A 691 15.08 -30.01 -39.51
CA SER A 691 13.61 -29.98 -39.38
C SER A 691 13.14 -28.74 -38.58
N TYR A 692 13.89 -28.34 -37.58
CA TYR A 692 13.61 -27.11 -36.82
C TYR A 692 13.79 -25.85 -37.66
N GLN A 693 14.84 -25.75 -38.44
CA GLN A 693 15.08 -24.61 -39.33
C GLN A 693 13.95 -24.46 -40.35
N ARG A 694 13.50 -25.56 -40.99
CA ARG A 694 12.33 -25.55 -41.89
C ARG A 694 11.05 -25.11 -41.19
N MET A 695 10.81 -25.59 -39.97
CA MET A 695 9.67 -25.18 -39.18
C MET A 695 9.72 -23.68 -38.87
N LYS A 696 10.87 -23.15 -38.50
CA LYS A 696 11.09 -21.70 -38.24
C LYS A 696 10.83 -20.87 -39.48
N GLU A 697 11.29 -21.30 -40.66
CA GLU A 697 11.04 -20.64 -41.95
C GLU A 697 9.55 -20.65 -42.31
N GLN A 698 8.88 -21.80 -42.15
CA GLN A 698 7.46 -21.95 -42.43
C GLN A 698 6.61 -21.10 -41.50
N VAL A 699 6.86 -21.14 -40.17
CA VAL A 699 6.20 -20.30 -39.18
C VAL A 699 6.41 -18.81 -39.50
N SER A 700 7.63 -18.41 -39.86
CA SER A 700 7.93 -17.03 -40.24
C SER A 700 7.18 -16.59 -41.49
N SER A 701 7.03 -17.51 -42.47
CA SER A 701 6.27 -17.26 -43.73
C SER A 701 4.77 -17.06 -43.43
N GLU A 702 4.17 -17.95 -42.62
CA GLU A 702 2.75 -17.86 -42.29
C GLU A 702 2.44 -16.64 -41.40
N LEU A 703 3.32 -16.34 -40.45
CA LEU A 703 3.17 -15.11 -39.65
C LEU A 703 3.18 -13.86 -40.54
N LYS A 704 4.05 -13.78 -41.56
CA LYS A 704 4.09 -12.68 -42.53
C LYS A 704 2.85 -12.58 -43.42
N GLN A 705 2.15 -13.70 -43.62
CA GLN A 705 0.88 -13.70 -44.37
C GLN A 705 -0.29 -13.26 -43.49
N GLN A 706 -0.30 -13.65 -42.22
CA GLN A 706 -1.42 -13.37 -41.32
C GLN A 706 -1.33 -11.99 -40.66
N PHE A 707 -0.13 -11.55 -40.33
CA PHE A 707 0.11 -10.30 -39.60
C PHE A 707 0.77 -9.25 -40.52
N ARG A 708 0.39 -7.99 -40.32
CA ARG A 708 1.03 -6.87 -41.04
C ARG A 708 2.51 -6.81 -40.68
N PRO A 709 3.42 -6.51 -41.64
CA PRO A 709 4.85 -6.41 -41.39
C PRO A 709 5.20 -5.39 -40.30
N GLU A 710 4.45 -4.28 -40.22
CA GLU A 710 4.63 -3.27 -39.20
C GLU A 710 4.39 -3.80 -37.76
N PHE A 711 3.47 -4.75 -37.56
CA PHE A 711 3.23 -5.39 -36.28
C PHE A 711 4.38 -6.31 -35.90
N LEU A 712 4.83 -7.15 -36.81
CA LEU A 712 5.93 -8.09 -36.55
C LEU A 712 7.26 -7.39 -36.26
N ASN A 713 7.52 -6.24 -36.91
CA ASN A 713 8.75 -5.47 -36.72
C ASN A 713 8.82 -4.74 -35.37
N ARG A 714 7.72 -4.67 -34.62
CA ARG A 714 7.68 -4.02 -33.31
C ARG A 714 7.90 -4.98 -32.16
N LEU A 715 7.83 -6.25 -32.44
CA LEU A 715 8.12 -7.30 -31.46
C LEU A 715 9.64 -7.45 -31.25
N ASP A 716 10.03 -7.78 -30.03
CA ASP A 716 11.42 -7.97 -29.66
C ASP A 716 11.99 -9.27 -30.27
N ASP A 717 11.18 -10.35 -30.26
CA ASP A 717 11.60 -11.63 -30.86
C ASP A 717 10.40 -12.54 -31.18
N ILE A 718 10.63 -13.47 -32.11
CA ILE A 718 9.70 -14.56 -32.46
C ILE A 718 10.34 -15.86 -31.99
N ILE A 719 9.79 -16.43 -30.94
CA ILE A 719 10.30 -17.62 -30.27
C ILE A 719 9.52 -18.85 -30.79
N VAL A 720 10.22 -19.77 -31.45
CA VAL A 720 9.62 -20.97 -32.00
C VAL A 720 9.89 -22.17 -31.11
N PHE A 721 8.82 -22.83 -30.66
CA PHE A 721 8.87 -23.98 -29.76
C PHE A 721 8.98 -25.26 -30.59
N LYS A 722 9.87 -26.17 -30.19
CA LYS A 722 10.06 -27.50 -30.82
C LYS A 722 8.97 -28.46 -30.35
N GLN A 723 8.73 -29.52 -31.16
CA GLN A 723 7.95 -30.65 -30.68
C GLN A 723 8.71 -31.38 -29.59
N LEU A 724 7.98 -31.88 -28.59
CA LEU A 724 8.55 -32.65 -27.51
C LEU A 724 8.97 -34.03 -27.97
N THR A 725 10.13 -34.48 -27.51
CA THR A 725 10.60 -35.86 -27.67
C THR A 725 10.03 -36.78 -26.61
N LYS A 726 10.04 -38.11 -26.84
CA LYS A 726 9.57 -39.06 -25.83
C LYS A 726 10.33 -38.95 -24.51
N SER A 727 11.66 -38.72 -24.56
CA SER A 727 12.48 -38.50 -23.35
C SER A 727 12.10 -37.24 -22.58
N GLU A 728 11.72 -36.16 -23.27
CA GLU A 728 11.25 -34.92 -22.65
C GLU A 728 9.86 -35.11 -22.03
N VAL A 729 8.98 -35.85 -22.68
CA VAL A 729 7.66 -36.16 -22.11
C VAL A 729 7.79 -36.99 -20.83
N ARG A 730 8.72 -37.92 -20.74
CA ARG A 730 9.01 -38.70 -19.53
C ARG A 730 9.44 -37.76 -18.37
N GLN A 731 10.31 -36.79 -18.66
CA GLN A 731 10.72 -35.81 -17.66
C GLN A 731 9.54 -34.91 -17.22
N ILE A 732 8.58 -34.65 -18.09
CA ILE A 732 7.34 -33.93 -17.73
C ILE A 732 6.48 -34.77 -16.79
N VAL A 733 6.41 -36.13 -17.01
CA VAL A 733 5.75 -37.06 -16.08
C VAL A 733 6.36 -36.94 -14.70
N ASP A 734 7.70 -36.94 -14.57
CA ASP A 734 8.37 -36.81 -13.28
C ASP A 734 7.98 -35.51 -12.54
N LEU A 735 7.85 -34.38 -13.26
CA LEU A 735 7.42 -33.10 -12.66
C LEU A 735 5.95 -33.09 -12.21
N ASP A 736 5.05 -33.71 -12.99
CA ASP A 736 3.62 -33.75 -12.63
C ASP A 736 3.36 -34.77 -11.51
N VAL A 737 4.09 -35.88 -11.49
CA VAL A 737 4.06 -36.87 -10.40
C VAL A 737 4.59 -36.26 -9.09
N LYS A 738 5.65 -35.47 -9.16
CA LYS A 738 6.14 -34.75 -7.96
C LYS A 738 5.11 -33.83 -7.36
N LYS A 739 4.32 -33.11 -8.18
CA LYS A 739 3.21 -32.26 -7.69
C LYS A 739 2.11 -33.09 -7.01
N LEU A 740 1.92 -34.35 -7.44
CA LEU A 740 0.99 -35.28 -6.79
C LEU A 740 1.55 -35.78 -5.47
N ASP A 741 2.84 -36.13 -5.44
CA ASP A 741 3.58 -36.53 -4.26
C ASP A 741 3.53 -35.44 -3.17
N ASP A 742 3.79 -34.17 -3.53
CA ASP A 742 3.67 -33.01 -2.63
C ASP A 742 2.25 -32.90 -1.99
N ARG A 743 1.19 -33.25 -2.73
CA ARG A 743 -0.20 -33.26 -2.20
C ARG A 743 -0.51 -34.48 -1.32
N LEU A 744 0.12 -35.63 -1.57
CA LEU A 744 -0.01 -36.83 -0.75
C LEU A 744 0.76 -36.70 0.54
N PHE A 745 1.80 -35.87 0.58
CA PHE A 745 2.58 -35.55 1.78
C PHE A 745 1.71 -34.98 2.91
N ASP A 746 0.69 -34.19 2.59
CA ASP A 746 -0.30 -33.67 3.57
C ASP A 746 -1.04 -34.79 4.32
N ARG A 747 -1.06 -36.01 3.75
CA ARG A 747 -1.61 -37.25 4.35
C ARG A 747 -0.55 -38.19 4.90
N HIS A 748 0.69 -37.73 5.01
CA HIS A 748 1.83 -38.56 5.36
C HIS A 748 2.04 -39.76 4.43
N MET A 749 1.67 -39.65 3.17
CA MET A 749 1.88 -40.64 2.11
C MET A 749 2.93 -40.14 1.14
N SER A 750 3.65 -41.02 0.50
CA SER A 750 4.56 -40.69 -0.60
C SER A 750 4.29 -41.58 -1.82
N LEU A 751 4.64 -41.11 -3.02
CA LEU A 751 4.35 -41.76 -4.29
C LEU A 751 5.64 -42.03 -5.07
N ASP A 752 5.85 -43.25 -5.46
CA ASP A 752 6.97 -43.67 -6.29
C ASP A 752 6.49 -44.45 -7.50
N LEU A 753 6.94 -44.07 -8.69
CA LEU A 753 6.62 -44.72 -9.94
C LEU A 753 7.86 -45.44 -10.48
N THR A 754 7.67 -46.69 -10.89
CA THR A 754 8.73 -47.40 -11.63
C THR A 754 9.00 -46.77 -13.00
N ASP A 755 10.15 -47.06 -13.56
CA ASP A 755 10.54 -46.54 -14.87
C ASP A 755 9.58 -47.01 -15.97
N GLU A 756 9.06 -48.24 -15.83
CA GLU A 756 8.06 -48.85 -16.72
C GLU A 756 6.72 -48.12 -16.62
N ALA A 757 6.29 -47.74 -15.41
CA ALA A 757 5.07 -46.98 -15.20
C ALA A 757 5.18 -45.54 -15.77
N LYS A 758 6.33 -44.90 -15.63
CA LYS A 758 6.61 -43.59 -16.25
C LYS A 758 6.60 -43.66 -17.78
N ASP A 759 7.17 -44.68 -18.34
CA ASP A 759 7.19 -44.88 -19.80
C ASP A 759 5.78 -45.18 -20.33
N LEU A 760 4.96 -45.96 -19.62
CA LEU A 760 3.57 -46.19 -19.95
C LEU A 760 2.73 -44.90 -19.87
N LEU A 761 2.90 -44.06 -18.85
CA LEU A 761 2.26 -42.76 -18.74
C LEU A 761 2.65 -41.85 -19.90
N ALA A 762 3.94 -41.80 -20.22
CA ALA A 762 4.45 -41.02 -21.35
C ALA A 762 3.87 -41.48 -22.68
N GLN A 763 3.67 -42.79 -22.89
CA GLN A 763 3.06 -43.33 -24.11
C GLN A 763 1.56 -43.04 -24.20
N LYS A 764 0.81 -43.20 -23.08
CA LYS A 764 -0.63 -42.90 -23.05
C LYS A 764 -0.91 -41.39 -23.08
N GLY A 765 -0.03 -40.57 -22.50
CA GLY A 765 -0.21 -39.14 -22.34
C GLY A 765 0.34 -38.29 -23.48
N PHE A 766 1.06 -38.86 -24.43
CA PHE A 766 1.61 -38.13 -25.58
C PHE A 766 0.81 -38.32 -26.85
N ASP A 767 0.38 -37.23 -27.47
CA ASP A 767 -0.24 -37.20 -28.78
C ASP A 767 0.58 -36.31 -29.73
N PRO A 768 0.98 -36.77 -30.91
CA PRO A 768 1.77 -35.99 -31.87
C PRO A 768 1.14 -34.66 -32.28
N LEU A 769 -0.21 -34.51 -32.20
CA LEU A 769 -0.95 -33.29 -32.56
C LEU A 769 -1.21 -32.40 -31.33
N LEU A 770 -1.41 -33.00 -30.17
CA LEU A 770 -1.77 -32.31 -28.94
C LEU A 770 -0.60 -32.14 -27.95
N GLY A 771 0.57 -32.71 -28.28
CA GLY A 771 1.75 -32.68 -27.41
C GLY A 771 1.52 -33.39 -26.07
N ALA A 772 2.02 -32.83 -24.99
CA ALA A 772 1.84 -33.33 -23.62
C ALA A 772 0.52 -32.90 -22.96
N ARG A 773 -0.41 -32.23 -23.70
CA ARG A 773 -1.68 -31.75 -23.13
C ARG A 773 -2.58 -32.87 -22.56
N PRO A 774 -2.65 -34.07 -23.17
CA PRO A 774 -3.42 -35.19 -22.63
C PRO A 774 -2.82 -35.79 -21.34
N LEU A 775 -1.49 -35.63 -21.12
CA LEU A 775 -0.76 -36.27 -20.03
C LEU A 775 -1.40 -36.02 -18.65
N ARG A 776 -1.73 -34.78 -18.36
CA ARG A 776 -2.37 -34.44 -17.09
C ARG A 776 -3.69 -35.19 -16.86
N ARG A 777 -4.49 -35.38 -17.91
CA ARG A 777 -5.75 -36.13 -17.80
C ARG A 777 -5.52 -37.61 -17.62
N VAL A 778 -4.45 -38.15 -18.22
CA VAL A 778 -4.06 -39.54 -18.05
C VAL A 778 -3.57 -39.76 -16.60
N ILE A 779 -2.71 -38.91 -16.08
CA ILE A 779 -2.27 -38.96 -14.67
C ILE A 779 -3.47 -38.89 -13.74
N GLN A 780 -4.38 -37.95 -13.96
CA GLN A 780 -5.56 -37.81 -13.14
C GLN A 780 -6.41 -39.09 -13.15
N ARG A 781 -6.77 -39.57 -14.30
CA ARG A 781 -7.67 -40.73 -14.45
C ARG A 781 -7.02 -42.05 -14.02
N ASP A 782 -5.76 -42.26 -14.45
CA ASP A 782 -5.12 -43.57 -14.31
C ASP A 782 -4.33 -43.71 -13.00
N ILE A 783 -3.97 -42.58 -12.34
CA ILE A 783 -3.19 -42.57 -11.08
C ILE A 783 -3.98 -41.91 -9.93
N GLU A 784 -4.38 -40.60 -10.08
CA GLU A 784 -5.04 -39.89 -8.96
C GLU A 784 -6.39 -40.52 -8.58
N ASP A 785 -7.23 -40.84 -9.57
CA ASP A 785 -8.54 -41.47 -9.31
C ASP A 785 -8.36 -42.88 -8.73
N ALA A 786 -7.41 -43.67 -9.27
CA ALA A 786 -7.13 -45.03 -8.79
C ALA A 786 -6.58 -45.03 -7.33
N ILE A 787 -5.67 -44.13 -6.99
CA ILE A 787 -5.17 -43.99 -5.62
C ILE A 787 -6.33 -43.58 -4.71
N SER A 788 -7.16 -42.62 -5.15
CA SER A 788 -8.31 -42.14 -4.35
C SER A 788 -9.31 -43.24 -4.07
N GLU A 789 -9.63 -44.12 -5.05
CA GLU A 789 -10.51 -45.28 -4.84
C GLU A 789 -9.91 -46.28 -3.83
N LYS A 790 -8.62 -46.57 -3.96
CA LYS A 790 -7.94 -47.51 -3.05
C LYS A 790 -7.83 -47.00 -1.63
N ILE A 791 -7.63 -45.70 -1.43
CA ILE A 791 -7.71 -45.06 -0.11
C ILE A 791 -9.13 -45.17 0.46
N LEU A 792 -10.18 -44.95 -0.35
CA LEU A 792 -11.58 -45.06 0.09
C LEU A 792 -11.97 -46.49 0.42
N MET A 793 -11.41 -47.49 -0.29
CA MET A 793 -11.62 -48.92 -0.03
C MET A 793 -10.82 -49.45 1.17
N GLY A 794 -9.86 -48.64 1.68
CA GLY A 794 -8.98 -49.04 2.79
C GLY A 794 -7.86 -50.00 2.35
N GLU A 795 -7.57 -50.06 1.04
CA GLU A 795 -6.43 -50.83 0.52
C GLU A 795 -5.11 -50.07 0.64
N LEU A 796 -5.18 -48.74 0.67
CA LEU A 796 -4.08 -47.82 0.98
C LEU A 796 -4.45 -47.02 2.22
N THR A 797 -3.52 -46.95 3.20
CA THR A 797 -3.74 -46.25 4.46
C THR A 797 -2.78 -45.06 4.62
N ASP A 798 -3.20 -44.06 5.42
CA ASP A 798 -2.35 -42.92 5.72
C ASP A 798 -1.04 -43.39 6.38
N GLY A 799 0.10 -42.90 5.96
CA GLY A 799 1.40 -43.28 6.43
C GLY A 799 2.06 -44.43 5.65
N GLU A 800 1.62 -44.68 4.43
CA GLU A 800 2.22 -45.66 3.53
C GLU A 800 2.92 -44.98 2.32
N HIS A 801 3.92 -45.68 1.80
CA HIS A 801 4.59 -45.39 0.55
C HIS A 801 3.88 -46.15 -0.57
N VAL A 802 3.28 -45.40 -1.52
CA VAL A 802 2.55 -45.97 -2.66
C VAL A 802 3.50 -46.19 -3.83
N LYS A 803 3.77 -47.47 -4.12
CA LYS A 803 4.55 -47.85 -5.27
C LYS A 803 3.60 -48.19 -6.45
N VAL A 804 3.84 -47.53 -7.58
CA VAL A 804 3.07 -47.76 -8.82
C VAL A 804 3.96 -48.43 -9.84
N ASP A 805 3.50 -49.57 -10.36
CA ASP A 805 4.18 -50.31 -11.40
C ASP A 805 3.26 -50.50 -12.62
N ALA A 806 3.83 -50.91 -13.73
CA ALA A 806 3.08 -51.18 -14.98
C ALA A 806 3.13 -52.65 -15.35
N GLU A 807 1.95 -53.26 -15.56
CA GLU A 807 1.84 -54.59 -16.09
C GLU A 807 1.35 -54.57 -17.57
N GLY A 808 2.08 -55.23 -18.46
CA GLY A 808 1.73 -55.36 -19.88
C GLY A 808 2.59 -54.51 -20.78
N GLU A 809 2.68 -54.90 -22.07
CA GLU A 809 3.43 -54.15 -23.09
C GLU A 809 2.56 -53.21 -23.90
N GLY A 810 3.04 -51.97 -24.09
CA GLY A 810 2.45 -50.94 -24.95
C GLY A 810 1.26 -50.18 -24.33
N PRO A 811 0.46 -49.43 -25.15
CA PRO A 811 -0.58 -48.50 -24.64
C PRO A 811 -1.76 -49.18 -23.93
N LEU A 812 -1.85 -50.49 -23.93
CA LEU A 812 -2.87 -51.29 -23.27
C LEU A 812 -2.44 -51.82 -21.90
N GLY A 813 -1.23 -51.49 -21.43
CA GLY A 813 -0.76 -51.83 -20.10
C GLY A 813 -1.62 -51.21 -18.99
N GLU A 814 -1.72 -51.89 -17.85
CA GLU A 814 -2.46 -51.46 -16.66
C GLU A 814 -1.49 -51.08 -15.57
N PHE A 815 -1.93 -50.22 -14.65
CA PHE A 815 -1.14 -49.79 -13.50
C PHE A 815 -1.50 -50.60 -12.27
N THR A 816 -0.49 -51.08 -11.55
CA THR A 816 -0.64 -51.77 -10.26
C THR A 816 -0.15 -50.88 -9.14
N PHE A 817 -0.84 -50.92 -7.99
CA PHE A 817 -0.59 -50.04 -6.86
C PHE A 817 -0.34 -50.91 -5.63
N GLU A 818 0.78 -50.72 -4.96
CA GLU A 818 1.17 -51.45 -3.74
C GLU A 818 1.51 -50.43 -2.64
N GLY A 819 0.83 -50.54 -1.49
CA GLY A 819 1.13 -49.79 -0.28
C GLY A 819 2.24 -50.45 0.52
N VAL A 820 3.35 -49.79 0.74
CA VAL A 820 4.45 -50.26 1.57
C VAL A 820 4.55 -49.40 2.81
N PRO A 821 4.44 -49.93 4.04
CA PRO A 821 4.60 -49.15 5.26
C PRO A 821 5.98 -48.53 5.34
N PHE A 822 6.07 -47.25 5.79
CA PHE A 822 7.36 -46.61 6.04
C PHE A 822 8.21 -47.41 7.00
N THR A 823 9.47 -47.62 6.71
CA THR A 823 10.44 -48.21 7.61
C THR A 823 10.71 -47.31 8.81
N ASP A 824 11.06 -47.83 9.98
CA ASP A 824 11.30 -47.05 11.21
C ASP A 824 12.42 -46.01 11.07
N ALA A 825 13.29 -46.14 10.05
CA ALA A 825 14.33 -45.17 9.73
C ALA A 825 13.74 -43.94 8.96
N GLU A 826 12.65 -44.10 8.22
CA GLU A 826 11.99 -43.03 7.46
C GLU A 826 10.99 -42.24 8.31
N LYS A 827 10.41 -42.86 9.36
CA LYS A 827 9.54 -42.19 10.35
C LYS A 827 10.26 -41.14 11.20
N THR A 828 11.58 -41.27 11.41
CA THR A 828 12.40 -40.28 12.14
C THR A 828 12.87 -39.14 11.30
N GLY A 829 12.75 -39.23 9.95
CA GLY A 829 13.07 -38.12 9.02
C GLY A 829 11.95 -37.09 8.80
N THR A 830 10.70 -37.46 9.13
CA THR A 830 9.54 -36.61 8.91
C THR A 830 9.21 -35.65 10.07
N GLU A 831 9.81 -35.83 11.26
CA GLU A 831 9.62 -34.90 12.41
C GLU A 831 10.66 -33.77 12.50
N THR A 832 11.65 -33.68 11.59
CA THR A 832 12.72 -32.67 11.64
C THR A 832 12.81 -31.79 10.41
N GLY A 833 11.67 -31.47 9.77
CA GLY A 833 11.57 -30.59 8.62
C GLY A 833 11.09 -29.18 8.94
N ASP A 834 11.54 -28.57 10.05
CA ASP A 834 11.43 -27.10 10.20
C ASP A 834 12.57 -26.58 11.11
N GLY A 835 13.47 -25.81 10.48
CA GLY A 835 14.40 -24.93 11.17
C GLY A 835 15.75 -25.51 11.58
N ALA A 836 16.72 -25.42 10.68
CA ALA A 836 18.09 -24.93 11.03
C ALA A 836 18.99 -24.93 9.79
N ALA A 837 19.24 -23.76 9.26
CA ALA A 837 20.42 -23.50 8.44
C ALA A 837 21.55 -23.01 9.34
N ALA A 838 22.74 -23.53 9.07
CA ALA A 838 24.05 -23.05 9.48
C ALA A 838 24.51 -23.34 10.91
N GLY A 839 25.51 -24.16 11.00
CA GLY A 839 26.38 -24.30 12.16
C GLY A 839 27.29 -25.52 12.13
N ASP A 840 28.54 -25.30 11.72
CA ASP A 840 29.76 -26.04 12.08
C ASP A 840 29.75 -27.57 12.24
N ALA A 841 30.51 -28.22 11.38
CA ALA A 841 31.23 -29.45 11.72
C ALA A 841 32.64 -29.35 11.15
N ALA A 842 33.57 -28.99 12.01
CA ALA A 842 34.98 -29.35 11.88
C ALA A 842 35.16 -30.74 12.43
N ASP A 843 35.74 -31.67 11.74
CA ASP A 843 37.02 -32.31 12.04
C ASP A 843 37.20 -33.61 11.26
N GLY A 844 38.41 -33.77 10.69
CA GLY A 844 39.06 -35.04 10.52
C GLY A 844 39.05 -35.71 9.16
N ALA A 845 39.93 -35.31 8.27
CA ALA A 845 40.82 -36.24 7.51
C ALA A 845 41.85 -35.53 6.63
N ALA A 846 43.09 -35.73 7.00
CA ALA A 846 44.39 -35.79 6.31
C ALA A 846 44.56 -35.17 4.90
N ALA A 847 45.57 -34.35 4.86
CA ALA A 847 46.32 -33.74 3.80
C ALA A 847 46.55 -34.58 2.53
N VAL A 848 46.28 -33.99 1.39
CA VAL A 848 47.12 -34.10 0.16
C VAL A 848 47.16 -32.72 -0.47
N VAL A 849 48.37 -32.16 -0.50
CA VAL A 849 48.73 -30.89 -1.16
C VAL A 849 48.95 -31.17 -2.64
N PRO A 850 48.41 -30.41 -3.55
CA PRO A 850 49.02 -30.22 -4.87
C PRO A 850 49.55 -28.76 -5.01
N ALA A 851 50.72 -28.69 -5.58
CA ALA A 851 51.59 -27.56 -5.80
C ALA A 851 50.96 -26.39 -6.55
N GLU A 852 51.40 -25.18 -6.20
CA GLU A 852 51.22 -23.93 -6.92
C GLU A 852 51.77 -24.01 -8.34
N PRO A 853 51.17 -23.35 -9.33
CA PRO A 853 51.86 -22.98 -10.56
C PRO A 853 52.38 -21.54 -10.45
N THR A 854 53.65 -21.43 -10.66
CA THR A 854 54.51 -20.24 -10.81
C THR A 854 53.95 -19.24 -11.83
N ALA A 855 54.05 -17.97 -11.50
CA ALA A 855 53.86 -16.81 -12.35
C ALA A 855 54.87 -16.76 -13.52
N PRO A 856 54.45 -16.29 -14.70
CA PRO A 856 55.45 -15.91 -15.75
C PRO A 856 55.88 -14.45 -15.60
N ALA A 857 57.19 -14.26 -15.84
CA ALA A 857 57.95 -13.04 -15.75
C ALA A 857 57.56 -11.98 -16.79
N GLU A 858 57.69 -10.71 -16.37
CA GLU A 858 57.76 -9.53 -17.23
C GLU A 858 58.86 -9.60 -18.24
N PRO A 859 58.75 -9.03 -19.44
CA PRO A 859 59.89 -8.64 -20.24
C PRO A 859 60.17 -7.13 -20.16
N ALA A 860 61.47 -6.84 -20.10
CA ALA A 860 62.14 -5.58 -19.90
C ALA A 860 61.89 -4.53 -21.00
N GLU A 861 62.03 -3.27 -20.57
CA GLU A 861 62.25 -2.07 -21.37
C GLU A 861 63.31 -2.20 -22.47
N SER A 862 63.04 -1.57 -23.60
CA SER A 862 64.11 -0.99 -24.42
C SER A 862 63.68 0.37 -24.99
N ALA A 863 64.51 1.35 -24.66
CA ALA A 863 64.44 2.75 -25.04
C ALA A 863 64.91 2.98 -26.52
N HIS A 864 64.67 4.18 -26.96
CA HIS A 864 65.09 4.96 -28.13
C HIS A 864 64.01 5.20 -29.15
N GLY A 865 63.71 6.44 -29.59
CA GLY A 865 64.42 7.68 -29.57
C GLY A 865 63.74 8.61 -30.54
N GLU A 866 63.85 9.87 -30.25
CA GLU A 866 63.60 11.11 -31.00
C GLU A 866 63.34 11.02 -32.52
N THR A 867 62.45 11.87 -33.02
CA THR A 867 62.59 13.18 -33.73
C THR A 867 61.25 13.56 -34.34
N ALA A 868 60.68 14.69 -33.99
CA ALA A 868 60.78 16.03 -34.55
C ALA A 868 60.03 16.27 -35.90
N ASP A 869 59.27 17.35 -35.89
CA ASP A 869 58.89 18.23 -37.00
C ASP A 869 57.74 17.78 -37.90
N GLY A 870 56.72 18.59 -38.16
CA GLY A 870 56.62 19.96 -38.41
C GLY A 870 55.38 20.24 -39.24
N THR A 871 54.80 21.36 -38.98
CA THR A 871 54.06 22.29 -39.87
C THR A 871 52.72 21.94 -40.46
N GLU A 872 51.70 22.76 -40.00
CA GLU A 872 50.97 23.77 -40.76
C GLU A 872 50.06 23.34 -41.92
N GLY A 873 48.89 23.93 -41.88
CA GLY A 873 48.02 24.17 -43.04
C GLY A 873 46.49 24.11 -42.69
N GLU A 874 45.94 25.22 -42.18
CA GLU A 874 44.90 26.08 -42.72
C GLU A 874 44.09 25.55 -43.91
N ASN A 875 42.77 25.57 -43.83
CA ASN A 875 41.82 26.50 -44.48
C ASN A 875 40.44 25.84 -44.58
N ALA A 876 39.43 26.43 -43.99
CA ALA A 876 38.43 27.34 -44.59
C ALA A 876 37.48 26.71 -45.65
N GLY A 877 36.24 26.95 -45.42
CA GLY A 877 35.16 27.08 -46.41
C GLY A 877 33.90 26.31 -46.08
N GLN A 878 32.87 26.98 -45.48
CA GLN A 878 31.69 27.52 -46.13
C GLN A 878 31.00 26.51 -47.10
N SER A 879 29.77 26.26 -47.15
CA SER A 879 28.52 27.00 -46.90
C SER A 879 27.31 26.08 -47.21
N GLU A 880 26.18 26.43 -46.62
CA GLU A 880 24.81 26.41 -47.18
C GLU A 880 24.29 25.17 -47.95
N ALA A 881 23.27 24.57 -47.40
CA ALA A 881 21.88 24.65 -47.79
C ALA A 881 20.96 23.94 -46.77
#